data_48927903e25603b7318ef95cbb589c64
#
_entry.id   48927903e25603b7318ef95cbb589c64
#
_cell.length_a   1.000
_cell.length_b   1.000
_cell.length_c   1.000
_cell.angle_alpha   90.00
_cell.angle_beta   90.00
_cell.angle_gamma   90.00
#
_symmetry.space_group_name_H-M   'P 1'
#
loop_
_entity.id
_entity.type
_entity.pdbx_description
1 polymer ?
#
loop_
_entity_poly.entity_id
_entity_poly.type
_entity_poly.pdbx_seq_one_letter_code
_entity_poly.pdbx_strand_id
1 'polypeptide(L)'
;MRFSLFLIFSVLFSISASAREQELWIWKKVFNIFTREPVLNAKVDLLSEDSTLIATSFSNVNINGKKCAVMFILKKPGKYIFHASHPDYEDVYENFEIEKFYKKERTIILRKPLYMQRKYPKQRSLDEVQQLEDVVVKATKVKFYMNKDTLVYNADAFNLQEGSMLDDLIKQLPGVTMNNNGQISVNGKPVDEMLLNGKAFFNHDRKLILDNLPSFMVNHLKVYDKRTDLQELRGDSVGPKLYVMDIGLKRKYQTTWLATIEGGLGSDDRFLGRLFALRLTPRSKISAFANFNNLNDERKPGNNSDWSPLQQPVNETTARTAGIDYAIESKEGVFSSDGNVSFSSKRMTNESRTIRESFLTSGNTFGRGLLTGLVRDVRVGTQHKFTWNIPGCTHIQVSPKFSYHKFNRASTQSSITLLDNKFDLWGKAWMDSIASPLGNTLLKEYAINHLLVDTRGDGWDWKGGIDYSQLLMIPHRSDHSISFGGSYQYDNAESNSFDHYRLDYVKKGEMDYRNRFDKVKNSGYQVSARIKDYWGIVNSSARMFRLEPGYSFDLSHRNTTRTLYLLNQLTGWGVDTGHFLGELPSVQELELALDHSNSNHTCSDVQTHTPQLGVYAERKVSDSLLHVIMIKFPLGIKRSELKYASAMADTTVRHTDVLFSPSLTYSMQGTPRRGRYELSANYNLSVNVPSLLYWVNRTDNSNPLYIVQGAKSLRNEQVHNFSVTWRQTLPGQRIYHVGTLFAIHRNSLAMGQSYNLSTGVRTVTPTTVNGNWNTSLYSGLSLPLFRDRQVMLQWDNAVNFWHKVDLLSDSQHPTSQRSSVSSLYFEETLKLSYRPTSKFGIGLKSGAHTQHSTSRREGFENISICDFDYGATLQWQLPFKWQVSTDLTMYSRRGYNDREMNTDELVWNARLTKTFLKGRLACMLDAFDILGNLSNVRRSIDAFGRTEVWHHVTPRYAMLHIAYRFNKQPKK
;
A
#
# COMPACT_ATOMS: atom_id res chain seq x y z
N MET A 1 0.63 45.63 -27.32
CA MET A 1 1.35 44.35 -27.58
C MET A 1 0.37 43.20 -27.80
N ARG A 2 -0.58 43.39 -28.74
CA ARG A 2 -1.63 42.37 -29.05
C ARG A 2 -1.81 42.17 -30.57
N PHE A 3 -0.84 42.52 -31.38
CA PHE A 3 -0.94 42.44 -32.85
C PHE A 3 0.21 41.67 -33.55
N SER A 4 1.21 41.17 -32.80
CA SER A 4 2.39 40.52 -33.41
C SER A 4 2.38 38.99 -33.37
N LEU A 5 1.37 38.35 -32.72
CA LEU A 5 1.29 36.88 -32.65
C LEU A 5 0.40 36.25 -33.74
N PHE A 6 -0.32 37.08 -34.52
CA PHE A 6 -1.22 36.60 -35.59
C PHE A 6 -0.58 36.54 -36.94
N LEU A 7 0.59 37.16 -37.13
CA LEU A 7 1.29 37.15 -38.45
C LEU A 7 2.27 36.03 -38.65
N ILE A 8 2.60 35.27 -37.60
CA ILE A 8 3.52 34.08 -37.75
C ILE A 8 2.76 32.81 -38.11
N PHE A 9 1.43 32.78 -37.94
CA PHE A 9 0.61 31.64 -38.32
C PHE A 9 0.09 31.64 -39.74
N SER A 10 0.25 32.70 -40.48
CA SER A 10 -0.29 32.83 -41.86
C SER A 10 0.73 32.63 -43.00
N VAL A 11 2.04 32.42 -42.71
CA VAL A 11 3.09 32.29 -43.73
C VAL A 11 3.50 30.85 -44.03
N LEU A 12 2.94 29.86 -43.29
CA LEU A 12 3.27 28.43 -43.47
C LEU A 12 2.21 27.64 -44.27
N PHE A 13 1.29 28.31 -44.94
CA PHE A 13 0.22 27.62 -45.72
C PHE A 13 0.18 27.97 -47.18
N SER A 14 1.33 27.99 -47.87
CA SER A 14 1.36 28.11 -49.32
C SER A 14 2.55 27.36 -49.90
N ILE A 15 2.49 26.02 -49.99
CA ILE A 15 3.29 25.25 -50.92
C ILE A 15 2.45 24.11 -51.50
N SER A 16 2.04 24.35 -52.73
CA SER A 16 1.89 23.40 -53.89
C SER A 16 1.22 22.06 -53.64
N ALA A 17 -0.02 21.92 -54.06
CA ALA A 17 -0.65 20.65 -54.42
C ALA A 17 -0.04 20.11 -55.74
N SER A 18 0.93 19.22 -55.62
CA SER A 18 1.25 18.26 -56.67
C SER A 18 0.34 17.04 -56.44
N ALA A 19 -0.41 16.67 -57.45
CA ALA A 19 -1.24 15.46 -57.44
C ALA A 19 -0.31 14.22 -57.39
N ARG A 20 -0.01 13.76 -56.14
CA ARG A 20 0.61 12.46 -55.90
C ARG A 20 -0.48 11.40 -55.93
N GLU A 21 -0.26 10.33 -56.70
CA GLU A 21 -1.07 9.11 -56.59
C GLU A 21 -1.26 8.73 -55.14
N GLN A 22 -2.50 8.49 -54.72
CA GLN A 22 -2.80 8.11 -53.33
C GLN A 22 -2.33 6.68 -53.12
N GLU A 23 -1.32 6.49 -52.29
CA GLU A 23 -0.83 5.19 -51.83
C GLU A 23 -1.33 4.95 -50.40
N LEU A 24 -1.87 3.76 -50.13
CA LEU A 24 -2.29 3.30 -48.82
C LEU A 24 -1.38 2.17 -48.34
N TRP A 25 -0.75 2.36 -47.23
CA TRP A 25 0.10 1.37 -46.56
C TRP A 25 -0.73 0.52 -45.63
N ILE A 26 -0.75 -0.80 -45.87
CA ILE A 26 -1.46 -1.76 -45.04
C ILE A 26 -0.47 -2.65 -44.28
N TRP A 27 -0.78 -2.85 -42.99
CA TRP A 27 0.03 -3.69 -42.16
C TRP A 27 -0.82 -4.84 -41.63
N LYS A 28 -0.29 -6.09 -41.68
CA LYS A 28 -0.97 -7.30 -41.25
C LYS A 28 -0.04 -8.10 -40.35
N LYS A 29 -0.49 -8.42 -39.12
CA LYS A 29 0.27 -9.26 -38.20
C LYS A 29 0.10 -10.74 -38.53
N VAL A 30 1.14 -11.55 -38.31
CA VAL A 30 1.14 -12.99 -38.57
C VAL A 30 1.49 -13.74 -37.30
N PHE A 31 0.59 -14.61 -36.84
CA PHE A 31 0.72 -15.33 -35.56
C PHE A 31 0.37 -16.81 -35.71
N ASN A 32 0.97 -17.63 -34.85
CA ASN A 32 0.55 -19.00 -34.68
C ASN A 32 -0.85 -19.04 -34.05
N ILE A 33 -1.76 -19.84 -34.58
CA ILE A 33 -3.15 -19.93 -34.11
C ILE A 33 -3.28 -20.41 -32.66
N PHE A 34 -2.36 -21.25 -32.18
CA PHE A 34 -2.41 -21.84 -30.83
C PHE A 34 -1.58 -21.06 -29.82
N THR A 35 -0.30 -20.79 -30.12
CA THR A 35 0.63 -20.14 -29.19
C THR A 35 0.46 -18.64 -29.12
N ARG A 36 -0.18 -18.06 -30.13
CA ARG A 36 -0.28 -16.59 -30.32
C ARG A 36 1.09 -15.91 -30.41
N GLU A 37 2.13 -16.67 -30.71
CA GLU A 37 3.46 -16.14 -30.95
C GLU A 37 3.61 -15.70 -32.40
N PRO A 38 4.47 -14.70 -32.68
CA PRO A 38 4.77 -14.30 -34.07
C PRO A 38 5.35 -15.45 -34.88
N VAL A 39 4.86 -15.65 -36.09
CA VAL A 39 5.49 -16.54 -37.09
C VAL A 39 6.48 -15.69 -37.85
N LEU A 40 7.78 -15.92 -37.62
CA LEU A 40 8.85 -15.19 -38.30
C LEU A 40 9.12 -15.81 -39.69
N ASN A 41 9.56 -15.00 -40.65
CA ASN A 41 9.88 -15.41 -41.99
C ASN A 41 8.71 -16.07 -42.76
N ALA A 42 7.48 -15.92 -42.37
CA ALA A 42 6.35 -16.34 -43.17
C ALA A 42 6.30 -15.45 -44.43
N LYS A 43 6.30 -16.07 -45.57
CA LYS A 43 6.09 -15.41 -46.84
C LYS A 43 4.60 -15.09 -46.99
N VAL A 44 4.26 -13.83 -47.18
CA VAL A 44 2.88 -13.41 -47.43
C VAL A 44 2.82 -12.74 -48.80
N ASP A 45 2.03 -13.33 -49.67
CA ASP A 45 1.75 -12.80 -51.01
C ASP A 45 0.43 -12.04 -50.98
N LEU A 46 0.40 -10.85 -51.49
CA LEU A 46 -0.81 -10.06 -51.71
C LEU A 46 -1.29 -10.34 -53.14
N LEU A 47 -2.49 -10.87 -53.25
CA LEU A 47 -3.13 -11.21 -54.51
C LEU A 47 -4.33 -10.30 -54.78
N SER A 48 -4.66 -10.07 -56.02
CA SER A 48 -5.94 -9.47 -56.46
C SER A 48 -7.08 -10.47 -56.33
N GLU A 49 -8.32 -10.02 -56.56
CA GLU A 49 -9.52 -10.89 -56.49
C GLU A 49 -9.48 -12.07 -57.46
N ASP A 50 -8.77 -11.93 -58.62
CA ASP A 50 -8.54 -12.98 -59.61
C ASP A 50 -7.28 -13.83 -59.33
N SER A 51 -6.73 -13.75 -58.11
CA SER A 51 -5.55 -14.47 -57.60
C SER A 51 -4.23 -14.09 -58.30
N THR A 52 -4.16 -12.94 -58.97
CA THR A 52 -2.91 -12.45 -59.56
C THR A 52 -2.01 -11.84 -58.50
N LEU A 53 -0.73 -12.20 -58.47
CA LEU A 53 0.25 -11.68 -57.51
C LEU A 53 0.51 -10.16 -57.70
N ILE A 54 0.27 -9.38 -56.66
CA ILE A 54 0.53 -7.94 -56.63
C ILE A 54 1.86 -7.63 -55.97
N ALA A 55 2.13 -8.23 -54.82
CA ALA A 55 3.33 -8.00 -54.02
C ALA A 55 3.60 -9.15 -53.03
N THR A 56 4.86 -9.30 -52.63
CA THR A 56 5.31 -10.27 -51.65
C THR A 56 5.98 -9.54 -50.49
N SER A 57 5.71 -9.94 -49.25
CA SER A 57 6.36 -9.45 -48.05
C SER A 57 6.61 -10.60 -47.07
N PHE A 58 7.61 -10.43 -46.19
CA PHE A 58 7.92 -11.42 -45.14
C PHE A 58 7.54 -10.88 -43.77
N SER A 59 7.09 -11.76 -42.85
CA SER A 59 6.60 -11.41 -41.51
C SER A 59 7.71 -10.95 -40.55
N ASN A 60 8.68 -10.22 -41.01
CA ASN A 60 9.83 -9.70 -40.31
C ASN A 60 9.74 -8.20 -40.04
N VAL A 61 8.66 -7.55 -40.46
CA VAL A 61 8.46 -6.12 -40.25
C VAL A 61 8.15 -5.86 -38.79
N ASN A 62 8.81 -4.85 -38.22
CA ASN A 62 8.75 -4.54 -36.79
C ASN A 62 7.56 -3.63 -36.51
N ILE A 63 6.62 -4.13 -35.69
CA ILE A 63 5.55 -3.30 -35.07
C ILE A 63 5.73 -3.34 -33.59
N ASN A 64 5.89 -2.17 -32.95
CA ASN A 64 6.01 -2.02 -31.49
C ASN A 64 7.13 -2.88 -30.88
N GLY A 65 8.30 -2.96 -31.53
CA GLY A 65 9.44 -3.70 -31.03
C GLY A 65 9.41 -5.22 -31.26
N LYS A 66 8.39 -5.76 -31.97
CA LYS A 66 8.29 -7.18 -32.33
C LYS A 66 8.26 -7.36 -33.84
N LYS A 67 9.14 -8.23 -34.36
CA LYS A 67 9.06 -8.68 -35.74
C LYS A 67 7.88 -9.63 -35.90
N CYS A 68 6.75 -9.16 -36.38
CA CYS A 68 5.52 -9.95 -36.42
C CYS A 68 4.55 -9.55 -37.54
N ALA A 69 4.96 -8.71 -38.47
CA ALA A 69 4.04 -8.20 -39.46
C ALA A 69 4.63 -8.19 -40.89
N VAL A 70 3.73 -8.10 -41.82
CA VAL A 70 4.00 -7.79 -43.21
C VAL A 70 3.45 -6.41 -43.57
N MET A 71 4.04 -5.76 -44.54
CA MET A 71 3.64 -4.44 -45.01
C MET A 71 3.49 -4.46 -46.53
N PHE A 72 2.39 -3.87 -47.02
CA PHE A 72 2.09 -3.73 -48.44
C PHE A 72 1.63 -2.31 -48.75
N ILE A 73 1.81 -1.90 -50.01
CA ILE A 73 1.36 -0.61 -50.52
C ILE A 73 0.27 -0.87 -51.54
N LEU A 74 -0.93 -0.36 -51.28
CA LEU A 74 -2.05 -0.42 -52.21
C LEU A 74 -2.14 0.89 -53.00
N LYS A 75 -2.32 0.78 -54.30
CA LYS A 75 -2.48 1.93 -55.22
C LYS A 75 -3.93 2.17 -55.61
N LYS A 76 -4.82 1.21 -55.40
CA LYS A 76 -6.26 1.31 -55.75
C LYS A 76 -7.11 0.65 -54.65
N PRO A 77 -8.32 1.15 -54.34
CA PRO A 77 -9.32 0.43 -53.56
C PRO A 77 -9.76 -0.85 -54.29
N GLY A 78 -10.17 -1.87 -53.57
CA GLY A 78 -10.64 -3.13 -54.18
C GLY A 78 -10.59 -4.29 -53.19
N LYS A 79 -10.88 -5.47 -53.66
CA LYS A 79 -10.81 -6.73 -52.95
C LYS A 79 -9.45 -7.39 -53.20
N TYR A 80 -8.89 -7.92 -52.12
CA TYR A 80 -7.55 -8.50 -52.12
C TYR A 80 -7.53 -9.78 -51.29
N ILE A 81 -6.54 -10.63 -51.50
CA ILE A 81 -6.34 -11.89 -50.82
C ILE A 81 -4.92 -11.91 -50.25
N PHE A 82 -4.77 -12.18 -48.95
CA PHE A 82 -3.50 -12.58 -48.37
C PHE A 82 -3.33 -14.10 -48.52
N HIS A 83 -2.22 -14.53 -49.07
CA HIS A 83 -1.78 -15.92 -49.04
C HIS A 83 -0.49 -16.00 -48.24
N ALA A 84 -0.56 -16.61 -47.04
CA ALA A 84 0.59 -16.80 -46.18
C ALA A 84 1.09 -18.24 -46.26
N SER A 85 2.39 -18.43 -46.48
CA SER A 85 3.06 -19.72 -46.58
C SER A 85 4.32 -19.73 -45.70
N HIS A 86 4.62 -20.91 -45.13
CA HIS A 86 5.83 -21.15 -44.31
C HIS A 86 6.14 -22.66 -44.31
N PRO A 87 7.44 -23.07 -44.30
CA PRO A 87 7.79 -24.49 -44.32
C PRO A 87 7.13 -25.32 -43.25
N ASP A 88 7.03 -24.79 -42.01
CA ASP A 88 6.50 -25.49 -40.82
C ASP A 88 5.00 -25.25 -40.58
N TYR A 89 4.30 -24.47 -41.39
CA TYR A 89 2.91 -24.09 -41.20
C TYR A 89 2.06 -24.39 -42.42
N GLU A 90 0.78 -24.65 -42.21
CA GLU A 90 -0.20 -24.78 -43.27
C GLU A 90 -0.42 -23.43 -43.97
N ASP A 91 -0.65 -23.47 -45.23
CA ASP A 91 -0.93 -22.26 -46.03
C ASP A 91 -2.29 -21.68 -45.67
N VAL A 92 -2.34 -20.36 -45.59
CA VAL A 92 -3.55 -19.64 -45.17
C VAL A 92 -3.92 -18.58 -46.16
N TYR A 93 -5.19 -18.58 -46.56
CA TYR A 93 -5.79 -17.54 -47.40
C TYR A 93 -6.79 -16.73 -46.62
N GLU A 94 -6.73 -15.40 -46.72
CA GLU A 94 -7.68 -14.49 -46.09
C GLU A 94 -8.05 -13.34 -47.03
N ASN A 95 -9.34 -13.21 -47.30
CA ASN A 95 -9.86 -12.13 -48.12
C ASN A 95 -10.07 -10.88 -47.29
N PHE A 96 -9.79 -9.71 -47.89
CA PHE A 96 -10.13 -8.41 -47.28
C PHE A 96 -10.48 -7.41 -48.37
N GLU A 97 -11.20 -6.38 -48.00
CA GLU A 97 -11.68 -5.34 -48.90
C GLU A 97 -11.33 -3.95 -48.39
N ILE A 98 -10.91 -3.07 -49.26
CA ILE A 98 -10.71 -1.64 -49.05
C ILE A 98 -11.68 -0.89 -49.96
N GLU A 99 -12.78 -0.39 -49.40
CA GLU A 99 -13.86 0.25 -50.18
C GLU A 99 -13.40 1.57 -50.83
N LYS A 100 -12.61 2.37 -50.12
CA LYS A 100 -12.07 3.65 -50.62
C LYS A 100 -10.87 4.12 -49.84
N PHE A 101 -10.03 4.96 -50.44
CA PHE A 101 -8.92 5.66 -49.79
C PHE A 101 -9.42 6.99 -49.23
N TYR A 102 -9.16 7.22 -47.92
CA TYR A 102 -9.46 8.49 -47.30
C TYR A 102 -8.26 9.44 -47.40
N LYS A 103 -8.50 10.72 -47.77
CA LYS A 103 -7.43 11.73 -48.00
C LYS A 103 -6.48 11.93 -46.78
N LYS A 104 -6.90 11.55 -45.58
CA LYS A 104 -6.12 11.67 -44.37
C LYS A 104 -5.49 10.36 -43.87
N GLU A 105 -5.86 9.20 -44.40
CA GLU A 105 -5.36 7.91 -43.97
C GLU A 105 -4.35 7.36 -44.96
N ARG A 106 -3.05 7.40 -44.61
CA ARG A 106 -1.98 6.82 -45.39
C ARG A 106 -1.54 5.44 -44.91
N THR A 107 -1.95 5.02 -43.74
CA THR A 107 -1.54 3.75 -43.16
C THR A 107 -2.70 3.13 -42.39
N ILE A 108 -2.99 1.85 -42.66
CA ILE A 108 -4.01 1.05 -41.94
C ILE A 108 -3.33 -0.20 -41.37
N ILE A 109 -3.52 -0.43 -40.09
CA ILE A 109 -3.17 -1.70 -39.44
C ILE A 109 -4.43 -2.56 -39.42
N LEU A 110 -4.44 -3.65 -40.21
CA LEU A 110 -5.59 -4.57 -40.19
C LEU A 110 -5.71 -5.28 -38.85
N ARG A 111 -6.87 -5.11 -38.23
CA ARG A 111 -7.12 -5.49 -36.79
C ARG A 111 -6.97 -6.99 -36.57
N LYS A 112 -7.48 -7.84 -37.49
CA LYS A 112 -7.45 -9.28 -37.33
C LYS A 112 -6.08 -9.79 -37.78
N PRO A 113 -5.27 -10.46 -36.95
CA PRO A 113 -4.02 -11.07 -37.40
C PRO A 113 -4.30 -12.25 -38.34
N LEU A 114 -3.36 -12.53 -39.19
CA LEU A 114 -3.29 -13.74 -40.00
C LEU A 114 -2.80 -14.87 -39.10
N TYR A 115 -3.60 -15.91 -38.93
CA TYR A 115 -3.28 -17.03 -38.03
C TYR A 115 -2.87 -18.25 -38.84
N MET A 116 -1.63 -18.74 -38.62
CA MET A 116 -1.08 -19.92 -39.28
C MET A 116 -1.08 -21.11 -38.29
N GLN A 117 -1.50 -22.28 -38.77
CA GLN A 117 -1.49 -23.53 -38.04
C GLN A 117 -0.21 -24.31 -38.37
N ARG A 118 0.50 -24.80 -37.34
CA ARG A 118 1.72 -25.59 -37.56
C ARG A 118 1.38 -26.93 -38.20
N LYS A 119 2.13 -27.35 -39.22
CA LYS A 119 2.00 -28.68 -39.81
C LYS A 119 2.37 -29.73 -38.78
N TYR A 120 1.45 -30.62 -38.45
CA TYR A 120 1.75 -31.79 -37.65
C TYR A 120 2.32 -32.89 -38.57
N PRO A 121 3.39 -33.62 -38.15
CA PRO A 121 3.82 -34.81 -38.90
C PRO A 121 2.62 -35.75 -39.02
N LYS A 122 2.34 -36.26 -40.20
CA LYS A 122 1.29 -37.26 -40.41
C LYS A 122 1.53 -38.40 -39.43
N GLN A 123 0.53 -38.68 -38.60
CA GLN A 123 0.54 -39.88 -37.75
C GLN A 123 0.69 -41.10 -38.63
N ARG A 124 1.77 -41.87 -38.43
CA ARG A 124 1.87 -43.27 -38.92
C ARG A 124 0.73 -44.06 -38.33
N SER A 125 0.14 -44.95 -39.15
CA SER A 125 -0.97 -45.78 -38.76
C SER A 125 -0.66 -46.62 -37.53
N LEU A 126 -1.67 -46.81 -36.68
CA LEU A 126 -1.66 -47.49 -35.39
C LEU A 126 -1.44 -49.03 -35.44
N ASP A 127 -0.89 -49.61 -36.47
CA ASP A 127 -0.81 -51.06 -36.64
C ASP A 127 0.58 -51.69 -36.34
N GLU A 128 1.51 -50.97 -35.77
CA GLU A 128 2.76 -51.52 -35.18
C GLU A 128 2.90 -51.19 -33.71
N VAL A 129 2.24 -51.92 -32.84
CA VAL A 129 2.48 -51.94 -31.41
C VAL A 129 3.71 -52.78 -31.13
N GLN A 130 4.89 -52.22 -31.16
CA GLN A 130 6.03 -52.73 -30.42
C GLN A 130 5.86 -52.23 -28.97
N GLN A 131 5.62 -53.19 -28.05
CA GLN A 131 5.75 -52.96 -26.62
C GLN A 131 7.20 -52.56 -26.32
N LEU A 132 7.42 -51.23 -26.15
CA LEU A 132 8.60 -50.74 -25.49
C LEU A 132 8.31 -50.75 -23.98
N GLU A 133 9.18 -51.40 -23.21
CA GLU A 133 9.16 -51.35 -21.75
C GLU A 133 9.10 -49.90 -21.30
N ASP A 134 8.27 -49.58 -20.29
CA ASP A 134 8.12 -48.28 -19.67
C ASP A 134 9.47 -47.77 -19.17
N VAL A 135 10.15 -46.97 -19.97
CA VAL A 135 11.27 -46.18 -19.51
C VAL A 135 10.66 -45.00 -18.73
N VAL A 136 10.53 -45.17 -17.43
CA VAL A 136 10.19 -44.10 -16.51
C VAL A 136 11.36 -43.10 -16.51
N VAL A 137 11.35 -42.16 -17.42
CA VAL A 137 12.25 -40.99 -17.37
C VAL A 137 11.79 -40.16 -16.17
N LYS A 138 12.41 -40.36 -15.04
CA LYS A 138 12.33 -39.43 -13.90
C LYS A 138 13.11 -38.19 -14.27
N ALA A 139 12.59 -37.36 -15.20
CA ALA A 139 13.09 -36.03 -15.39
C ALA A 139 12.75 -35.24 -14.14
N THR A 140 13.75 -34.80 -13.41
CA THR A 140 13.61 -33.88 -12.26
C THR A 140 12.99 -32.60 -12.80
N LYS A 141 11.71 -32.33 -12.51
CA LYS A 141 11.03 -31.13 -12.96
C LYS A 141 11.78 -29.93 -12.40
N VAL A 142 12.26 -29.03 -13.27
CA VAL A 142 12.92 -27.79 -12.87
C VAL A 142 11.95 -26.98 -12.02
N LYS A 143 12.31 -26.67 -10.76
CA LYS A 143 11.43 -25.97 -9.81
C LYS A 143 11.14 -24.53 -10.27
N PHE A 144 12.13 -23.86 -10.86
CA PHE A 144 12.00 -22.50 -11.36
C PHE A 144 13.12 -22.19 -12.35
N TYR A 145 12.87 -21.23 -13.23
CA TYR A 145 13.82 -20.77 -14.27
C TYR A 145 13.53 -19.32 -14.65
N MET A 146 14.52 -18.68 -15.22
CA MET A 146 14.35 -17.36 -15.83
C MET A 146 13.99 -17.52 -17.31
N ASN A 147 12.90 -16.89 -17.72
CA ASN A 147 12.53 -16.73 -19.12
C ASN A 147 12.62 -15.22 -19.46
N LYS A 148 13.70 -14.80 -20.07
CA LYS A 148 14.06 -13.38 -20.25
C LYS A 148 14.02 -12.65 -18.89
N ASP A 149 13.12 -11.68 -18.73
CA ASP A 149 12.95 -10.87 -17.52
C ASP A 149 11.93 -11.44 -16.54
N THR A 150 11.36 -12.60 -16.83
CA THR A 150 10.32 -13.25 -16.01
C THR A 150 10.89 -14.42 -15.25
N LEU A 151 10.74 -14.41 -13.92
CA LEU A 151 11.01 -15.56 -13.07
C LEU A 151 9.78 -16.45 -13.07
N VAL A 152 9.95 -17.70 -13.53
CA VAL A 152 8.87 -18.69 -13.63
C VAL A 152 9.09 -19.81 -12.62
N TYR A 153 8.14 -20.03 -11.74
CA TYR A 153 8.08 -21.16 -10.83
C TYR A 153 7.10 -22.21 -11.38
N ASN A 154 7.51 -23.45 -11.47
CA ASN A 154 6.66 -24.56 -11.87
C ASN A 154 5.97 -25.15 -10.64
N ALA A 155 4.66 -24.92 -10.49
CA ALA A 155 3.91 -25.35 -9.33
C ALA A 155 3.93 -26.88 -9.12
N ASP A 156 3.94 -27.65 -10.21
CA ASP A 156 3.97 -29.14 -10.14
C ASP A 156 5.32 -29.70 -9.68
N ALA A 157 6.36 -28.86 -9.59
CA ALA A 157 7.67 -29.29 -9.07
C ALA A 157 7.76 -29.21 -7.54
N PHE A 158 6.73 -28.64 -6.89
CA PHE A 158 6.61 -28.56 -5.44
C PHE A 158 5.58 -29.59 -4.97
N ASN A 159 6.04 -30.61 -4.25
CA ASN A 159 5.16 -31.63 -3.70
C ASN A 159 4.44 -31.11 -2.47
N LEU A 160 3.28 -30.54 -2.68
CA LEU A 160 2.40 -30.05 -1.63
C LEU A 160 1.46 -31.16 -1.16
N GLN A 161 1.04 -31.08 0.09
CA GLN A 161 0.04 -31.97 0.65
C GLN A 161 -1.31 -31.77 -0.08
N GLU A 162 -2.09 -32.85 -0.20
CA GLU A 162 -3.47 -32.73 -0.67
C GLU A 162 -4.23 -31.74 0.22
N GLY A 163 -4.83 -30.73 -0.39
CA GLY A 163 -5.55 -29.69 0.33
C GLY A 163 -4.75 -28.42 0.67
N SER A 164 -3.46 -28.33 0.30
CA SER A 164 -2.68 -27.10 0.41
C SER A 164 -3.27 -25.99 -0.46
N MET A 165 -3.19 -24.77 0.04
CA MET A 165 -3.63 -23.56 -0.65
C MET A 165 -2.47 -22.87 -1.34
N LEU A 166 -2.77 -21.77 -2.03
CA LEU A 166 -1.79 -20.98 -2.74
C LEU A 166 -0.71 -20.41 -1.80
N ASP A 167 -1.07 -20.02 -0.59
CA ASP A 167 -0.13 -19.54 0.42
C ASP A 167 0.93 -20.60 0.78
N ASP A 168 0.53 -21.87 0.93
CA ASP A 168 1.45 -22.98 1.17
C ASP A 168 2.43 -23.19 0.01
N LEU A 169 1.95 -23.00 -1.24
CA LEU A 169 2.80 -23.05 -2.42
C LEU A 169 3.81 -21.90 -2.41
N ILE A 170 3.35 -20.68 -2.20
CA ILE A 170 4.18 -19.47 -2.25
C ILE A 170 5.27 -19.50 -1.18
N LYS A 171 4.97 -19.95 0.03
CA LYS A 171 5.96 -20.11 1.10
C LYS A 171 7.07 -21.13 0.78
N GLN A 172 6.82 -22.06 -0.14
CA GLN A 172 7.83 -23.02 -0.58
C GLN A 172 8.67 -22.51 -1.76
N LEU A 173 8.32 -21.38 -2.36
CA LEU A 173 9.05 -20.85 -3.50
C LEU A 173 10.42 -20.29 -3.05
N PRO A 174 11.51 -20.68 -3.69
CA PRO A 174 12.82 -20.15 -3.39
C PRO A 174 12.90 -18.65 -3.63
N GLY A 175 13.48 -17.91 -2.68
CA GLY A 175 13.62 -16.44 -2.76
C GLY A 175 12.32 -15.65 -2.52
N VAL A 176 11.24 -16.33 -2.12
CA VAL A 176 9.97 -15.68 -1.81
C VAL A 176 9.79 -15.62 -0.30
N THR A 177 9.42 -14.44 0.20
CA THR A 177 9.00 -14.22 1.59
C THR A 177 7.57 -13.68 1.60
N MET A 178 6.80 -14.05 2.59
CA MET A 178 5.43 -13.58 2.77
C MET A 178 5.20 -13.25 4.24
N ASN A 179 4.71 -12.04 4.54
CA ASN A 179 4.35 -11.67 5.90
C ASN A 179 2.92 -12.14 6.26
N ASN A 180 2.52 -11.93 7.51
CA ASN A 180 1.22 -12.35 8.04
C ASN A 180 0.03 -11.68 7.33
N ASN A 181 0.22 -10.50 6.78
CA ASN A 181 -0.79 -9.75 6.02
C ASN A 181 -0.89 -10.19 4.55
N GLY A 182 -0.19 -11.28 4.17
CA GLY A 182 -0.15 -11.76 2.80
C GLY A 182 0.66 -10.88 1.84
N GLN A 183 1.47 -9.96 2.36
CA GLN A 183 2.39 -9.19 1.52
C GLN A 183 3.56 -10.08 1.14
N ILE A 184 3.77 -10.21 -0.15
CA ILE A 184 4.79 -11.07 -0.73
C ILE A 184 5.96 -10.21 -1.19
N SER A 185 7.17 -10.67 -0.90
CA SER A 185 8.38 -10.13 -1.50
C SER A 185 9.10 -11.25 -2.23
N VAL A 186 9.54 -10.99 -3.44
CA VAL A 186 10.33 -11.93 -4.23
C VAL A 186 11.71 -11.33 -4.41
N ASN A 187 12.69 -12.04 -3.90
CA ASN A 187 14.08 -11.61 -3.93
C ASN A 187 14.27 -10.21 -3.29
N GLY A 188 13.62 -9.98 -2.13
CA GLY A 188 13.70 -8.71 -1.41
C GLY A 188 12.92 -7.55 -2.04
N LYS A 189 12.31 -7.73 -3.24
CA LYS A 189 11.45 -6.72 -3.86
C LYS A 189 9.98 -7.04 -3.54
N PRO A 190 9.22 -6.14 -2.92
CA PRO A 190 7.81 -6.36 -2.65
C PRO A 190 7.03 -6.52 -3.97
N VAL A 191 6.08 -7.44 -3.98
CA VAL A 191 5.14 -7.62 -5.07
C VAL A 191 4.05 -6.56 -4.93
N ASP A 192 3.90 -5.71 -5.95
CA ASP A 192 2.90 -4.65 -5.95
C ASP A 192 1.49 -5.21 -6.19
N GLU A 193 1.36 -6.22 -7.07
CA GLU A 193 0.06 -6.75 -7.45
C GLU A 193 0.13 -8.26 -7.72
N MET A 194 -0.92 -9.00 -7.32
CA MET A 194 -1.14 -10.39 -7.68
C MET A 194 -2.12 -10.48 -8.83
N LEU A 195 -1.74 -11.22 -9.87
CA LEU A 195 -2.59 -11.46 -11.04
C LEU A 195 -3.06 -12.92 -11.05
N LEU A 196 -4.24 -13.15 -11.60
CA LEU A 196 -4.76 -14.47 -11.89
C LEU A 196 -4.98 -14.62 -13.40
N ASN A 197 -4.15 -15.45 -14.06
CA ASN A 197 -4.10 -15.57 -15.53
C ASN A 197 -3.90 -14.21 -16.21
N GLY A 198 -2.92 -13.42 -15.76
CA GLY A 198 -2.53 -12.14 -16.33
C GLY A 198 -3.42 -10.94 -15.96
N LYS A 199 -4.47 -11.13 -15.15
CA LYS A 199 -5.43 -10.08 -14.81
C LYS A 199 -5.49 -9.84 -13.32
N ALA A 200 -5.56 -8.56 -12.92
CA ALA A 200 -5.84 -8.17 -11.55
C ALA A 200 -7.20 -8.70 -11.10
N PHE A 201 -7.26 -9.15 -9.87
CA PHE A 201 -8.48 -9.64 -9.26
C PHE A 201 -8.36 -9.54 -7.73
N PHE A 202 -9.50 -9.43 -7.03
CA PHE A 202 -9.59 -9.24 -5.58
C PHE A 202 -9.13 -7.87 -5.04
N ASN A 203 -9.15 -6.83 -5.84
CA ASN A 203 -9.00 -5.41 -5.46
C ASN A 203 -8.12 -5.16 -4.22
N HIS A 204 -6.87 -5.72 -4.26
CA HIS A 204 -5.86 -5.64 -3.19
C HIS A 204 -6.04 -6.60 -1.99
N ASP A 205 -7.09 -7.41 -1.88
CA ASP A 205 -7.15 -8.45 -0.85
C ASP A 205 -6.39 -9.72 -1.31
N ARG A 206 -5.06 -9.67 -1.15
CA ARG A 206 -4.17 -10.78 -1.49
C ARG A 206 -4.44 -12.01 -0.65
N LYS A 207 -4.83 -11.81 0.62
CA LYS A 207 -5.06 -12.90 1.56
C LYS A 207 -6.25 -13.76 1.16
N LEU A 208 -7.26 -13.15 0.56
CA LEU A 208 -8.44 -13.88 0.09
C LEU A 208 -8.08 -14.96 -0.96
N ILE A 209 -7.22 -14.63 -1.94
CA ILE A 209 -6.78 -15.61 -2.93
C ILE A 209 -5.77 -16.60 -2.36
N LEU A 210 -4.86 -16.14 -1.50
CA LEU A 210 -3.84 -16.96 -0.88
C LEU A 210 -4.43 -18.09 -0.05
N ASP A 211 -5.43 -17.78 0.75
CA ASP A 211 -6.06 -18.72 1.69
C ASP A 211 -7.09 -19.66 1.03
N ASN A 212 -7.61 -19.31 -0.15
CA ASN A 212 -8.76 -20.01 -0.73
C ASN A 212 -8.51 -20.65 -2.10
N LEU A 213 -7.43 -20.29 -2.81
CA LEU A 213 -7.12 -20.93 -4.09
C LEU A 213 -6.29 -22.20 -3.85
N PRO A 214 -6.82 -23.41 -4.20
CA PRO A 214 -6.07 -24.65 -4.02
C PRO A 214 -4.80 -24.69 -4.88
N SER A 215 -3.68 -25.06 -4.28
CA SER A 215 -2.37 -25.10 -4.97
C SER A 215 -2.33 -26.05 -6.17
N PHE A 216 -3.10 -27.16 -6.14
CA PHE A 216 -3.16 -28.13 -7.23
C PHE A 216 -3.77 -27.59 -8.54
N MET A 217 -4.46 -26.46 -8.46
CA MET A 217 -5.02 -25.77 -9.64
C MET A 217 -3.98 -24.93 -10.37
N VAL A 218 -2.91 -24.57 -9.69
CA VAL A 218 -1.84 -23.70 -10.22
C VAL A 218 -0.93 -24.53 -11.13
N ASN A 219 -0.62 -23.98 -12.29
CA ASN A 219 0.34 -24.54 -13.23
C ASN A 219 1.73 -23.93 -13.01
N HIS A 220 1.78 -22.60 -12.98
CA HIS A 220 3.01 -21.84 -12.80
C HIS A 220 2.73 -20.50 -12.12
N LEU A 221 3.75 -19.95 -11.49
CA LEU A 221 3.75 -18.57 -11.01
C LEU A 221 4.84 -17.82 -11.76
N LYS A 222 4.46 -16.67 -12.34
CA LYS A 222 5.38 -15.79 -13.06
C LYS A 222 5.57 -14.51 -12.29
N VAL A 223 6.81 -14.11 -12.10
CA VAL A 223 7.15 -12.85 -11.43
C VAL A 223 7.92 -11.98 -12.39
N TYR A 224 7.39 -10.79 -12.66
CA TYR A 224 7.94 -9.87 -13.64
C TYR A 224 7.52 -8.43 -13.39
N ASP A 225 8.24 -7.50 -14.00
CA ASP A 225 7.89 -6.08 -14.02
C ASP A 225 6.85 -5.81 -15.12
N LYS A 226 5.57 -5.65 -14.74
CA LYS A 226 4.46 -5.33 -15.65
C LYS A 226 4.44 -3.82 -15.90
N ARG A 227 4.27 -3.42 -17.13
CA ARG A 227 3.93 -2.04 -17.49
C ARG A 227 2.48 -1.76 -17.11
N THR A 228 2.17 -0.52 -16.78
CA THR A 228 0.78 -0.11 -16.67
C THR A 228 0.11 -0.13 -18.06
N ASP A 229 -1.19 -0.30 -18.12
CA ASP A 229 -1.94 -0.32 -19.38
C ASP A 229 -1.68 0.96 -20.20
N LEU A 230 -1.54 2.11 -19.55
CA LEU A 230 -1.19 3.39 -20.16
C LEU A 230 0.23 3.40 -20.75
N GLN A 231 1.20 2.77 -20.09
CA GLN A 231 2.56 2.66 -20.60
C GLN A 231 2.63 1.71 -21.80
N GLU A 232 1.85 0.62 -21.79
CA GLU A 232 1.75 -0.30 -22.93
C GLU A 232 1.14 0.40 -24.13
N LEU A 233 0.08 1.16 -23.94
CA LEU A 233 -0.58 1.93 -25.00
C LEU A 233 0.33 3.00 -25.60
N ARG A 234 1.15 3.67 -24.80
CA ARG A 234 2.11 4.69 -25.24
C ARG A 234 3.42 4.12 -25.78
N GLY A 235 3.67 2.82 -25.59
CA GLY A 235 4.94 2.19 -25.94
C GLY A 235 6.10 2.58 -25.02
N ASP A 236 5.83 3.11 -23.80
CA ASP A 236 6.86 3.51 -22.85
C ASP A 236 7.65 2.27 -22.41
N SER A 237 8.96 2.25 -22.64
CA SER A 237 9.81 1.12 -22.26
C SER A 237 10.24 1.20 -20.79
N VAL A 238 10.24 2.40 -20.21
CA VAL A 238 10.64 2.65 -18.83
C VAL A 238 9.69 3.65 -18.14
N GLY A 239 9.54 3.47 -16.85
CA GLY A 239 8.69 4.21 -15.95
C GLY A 239 8.41 3.34 -14.73
N PRO A 240 7.66 3.79 -13.75
CA PRO A 240 7.30 2.96 -12.61
C PRO A 240 6.49 1.75 -13.10
N LYS A 241 7.15 0.58 -13.12
CA LYS A 241 6.53 -0.70 -13.45
C LYS A 241 6.00 -1.32 -12.17
N LEU A 242 4.89 -2.04 -12.26
CA LEU A 242 4.36 -2.86 -11.18
C LEU A 242 5.13 -4.19 -11.16
N TYR A 243 5.71 -4.54 -10.03
CA TYR A 243 6.30 -5.86 -9.83
C TYR A 243 5.20 -6.84 -9.47
N VAL A 244 4.82 -7.70 -10.40
CA VAL A 244 3.64 -8.54 -10.28
C VAL A 244 3.99 -10.01 -10.13
N MET A 245 3.15 -10.73 -9.38
CA MET A 245 3.13 -12.19 -9.35
C MET A 245 1.87 -12.68 -10.04
N ASP A 246 2.02 -13.30 -11.21
CA ASP A 246 0.92 -13.84 -12.01
C ASP A 246 0.76 -15.34 -11.79
N ILE A 247 -0.40 -15.73 -11.30
CA ILE A 247 -0.79 -17.11 -11.00
C ILE A 247 -1.47 -17.70 -12.22
N GLY A 248 -0.76 -18.54 -12.96
CA GLY A 248 -1.30 -19.27 -14.11
C GLY A 248 -2.00 -20.55 -13.68
N LEU A 249 -3.31 -20.67 -13.96
CA LEU A 249 -4.08 -21.87 -13.69
C LEU A 249 -3.90 -22.94 -14.76
N LYS A 250 -3.96 -24.21 -14.38
CA LYS A 250 -4.06 -25.35 -15.30
C LYS A 250 -5.33 -25.23 -16.16
N ARG A 251 -5.24 -25.59 -17.42
CA ARG A 251 -6.30 -25.39 -18.42
C ARG A 251 -7.67 -25.91 -17.99
N LYS A 252 -7.73 -27.06 -17.30
CA LYS A 252 -8.95 -27.68 -16.79
C LYS A 252 -9.65 -26.88 -15.67
N TYR A 253 -8.96 -25.91 -15.04
CA TYR A 253 -9.52 -25.09 -13.95
C TYR A 253 -9.78 -23.63 -14.37
N GLN A 254 -9.63 -23.29 -15.64
CA GLN A 254 -9.97 -21.96 -16.15
C GLN A 254 -11.48 -21.67 -16.11
N THR A 255 -12.30 -22.71 -16.11
CA THR A 255 -13.75 -22.62 -15.87
C THR A 255 -14.10 -23.55 -14.72
N THR A 256 -14.43 -23.00 -13.55
CA THR A 256 -14.67 -23.81 -12.35
C THR A 256 -15.49 -23.04 -11.30
N TRP A 257 -16.11 -23.82 -10.40
CA TRP A 257 -16.66 -23.34 -9.14
C TRP A 257 -15.84 -23.88 -7.99
N LEU A 258 -15.48 -22.99 -7.08
CA LEU A 258 -14.81 -23.29 -5.82
C LEU A 258 -15.67 -22.79 -4.67
N ALA A 259 -15.74 -23.55 -3.59
CA ALA A 259 -16.27 -23.06 -2.32
C ALA A 259 -15.48 -23.68 -1.17
N THR A 260 -15.23 -22.90 -0.13
CA THR A 260 -14.62 -23.32 1.12
C THR A 260 -15.51 -22.87 2.27
N ILE A 261 -15.87 -23.78 3.15
CA ILE A 261 -16.57 -23.50 4.40
C ILE A 261 -15.66 -23.97 5.51
N GLU A 262 -15.38 -23.10 6.47
CA GLU A 262 -14.54 -23.38 7.63
C GLU A 262 -15.26 -22.96 8.90
N GLY A 263 -15.27 -23.81 9.90
CA GLY A 263 -15.81 -23.53 11.22
C GLY A 263 -14.88 -24.06 12.30
N GLY A 264 -14.76 -23.32 13.39
CA GLY A 264 -13.88 -23.69 14.50
C GLY A 264 -14.31 -23.10 15.83
N LEU A 265 -14.01 -23.85 16.88
CA LEU A 265 -14.21 -23.44 18.28
C LEU A 265 -12.93 -23.70 19.07
N GLY A 266 -12.64 -22.86 20.00
CA GLY A 266 -11.42 -22.90 20.81
C GLY A 266 -11.67 -22.64 22.29
N SER A 267 -10.59 -22.66 23.08
CA SER A 267 -10.59 -22.21 24.47
C SER A 267 -10.94 -20.72 24.56
N ASP A 268 -11.36 -20.26 25.72
CA ASP A 268 -11.67 -18.85 26.04
C ASP A 268 -12.67 -18.24 25.04
N ASP A 269 -13.74 -18.98 24.73
CA ASP A 269 -14.81 -18.58 23.81
C ASP A 269 -14.33 -18.15 22.41
N ARG A 270 -13.16 -18.67 21.97
CA ARG A 270 -12.65 -18.39 20.62
C ARG A 270 -13.47 -19.12 19.57
N PHE A 271 -13.83 -18.41 18.53
CA PHE A 271 -14.58 -18.96 17.41
C PHE A 271 -14.10 -18.45 16.06
N LEU A 272 -14.32 -19.26 15.04
CA LEU A 272 -14.04 -18.95 13.64
C LEU A 272 -15.16 -19.51 12.76
N GLY A 273 -15.66 -18.70 11.84
CA GLY A 273 -16.55 -19.12 10.78
C GLY A 273 -16.18 -18.41 9.49
N ARG A 274 -15.87 -19.16 8.42
CA ARG A 274 -15.50 -18.61 7.11
C ARG A 274 -16.26 -19.27 6.00
N LEU A 275 -16.65 -18.46 5.04
CA LEU A 275 -17.22 -18.88 3.77
C LEU A 275 -16.46 -18.19 2.65
N PHE A 276 -16.07 -18.93 1.65
CA PHE A 276 -15.55 -18.41 0.40
C PHE A 276 -16.17 -19.17 -0.77
N ALA A 277 -16.59 -18.45 -1.80
CA ALA A 277 -17.08 -19.03 -3.05
C ALA A 277 -16.47 -18.25 -4.23
N LEU A 278 -16.03 -18.95 -5.26
CA LEU A 278 -15.40 -18.37 -6.44
C LEU A 278 -15.91 -19.07 -7.68
N ARG A 279 -16.42 -18.30 -8.62
CA ARG A 279 -16.73 -18.72 -9.98
C ARG A 279 -15.70 -18.12 -10.93
N LEU A 280 -15.01 -18.97 -11.66
CA LEU A 280 -14.08 -18.59 -12.72
C LEU A 280 -14.63 -18.98 -14.08
N THR A 281 -14.47 -18.08 -15.04
CA THR A 281 -14.62 -18.35 -16.47
C THR A 281 -13.52 -17.57 -17.22
N PRO A 282 -13.27 -17.80 -18.50
CA PRO A 282 -12.28 -17.02 -19.24
C PRO A 282 -12.53 -15.52 -19.27
N ARG A 283 -13.81 -15.08 -19.07
CA ARG A 283 -14.22 -13.68 -19.16
C ARG A 283 -14.83 -13.10 -17.90
N SER A 284 -15.14 -13.93 -16.93
CA SER A 284 -15.69 -13.45 -15.67
C SER A 284 -15.09 -14.17 -14.49
N LYS A 285 -14.87 -13.44 -13.43
CA LYS A 285 -14.43 -13.90 -12.12
C LYS A 285 -15.36 -13.25 -11.12
N ILE A 286 -16.01 -14.04 -10.28
CA ILE A 286 -16.91 -13.56 -9.24
C ILE A 286 -16.61 -14.32 -7.98
N SER A 287 -16.29 -13.64 -6.90
CA SER A 287 -16.11 -14.22 -5.57
C SER A 287 -17.05 -13.62 -4.55
N ALA A 288 -17.45 -14.43 -3.59
CA ALA A 288 -18.15 -14.00 -2.39
C ALA A 288 -17.45 -14.59 -1.18
N PHE A 289 -17.33 -13.79 -0.12
CA PHE A 289 -16.71 -14.23 1.11
C PHE A 289 -17.45 -13.70 2.34
N ALA A 290 -17.36 -14.44 3.43
CA ALA A 290 -17.76 -14.01 4.76
C ALA A 290 -16.78 -14.58 5.78
N ASN A 291 -16.47 -13.80 6.81
CA ASN A 291 -15.56 -14.16 7.89
C ASN A 291 -16.10 -13.62 9.22
N PHE A 292 -16.27 -14.51 10.18
CA PHE A 292 -16.68 -14.23 11.56
C PHE A 292 -15.63 -14.79 12.50
N ASN A 293 -14.97 -13.98 13.30
CA ASN A 293 -14.03 -14.48 14.27
C ASN A 293 -13.76 -13.49 15.40
N ASN A 294 -13.19 -13.98 16.50
CA ASN A 294 -12.61 -13.20 17.58
C ASN A 294 -11.12 -13.50 17.81
N LEU A 295 -10.41 -13.83 16.73
CA LEU A 295 -9.01 -14.23 16.72
C LEU A 295 -8.06 -13.13 16.24
N ASN A 296 -8.56 -11.93 15.96
CA ASN A 296 -7.85 -10.91 15.15
C ASN A 296 -7.42 -11.40 13.76
N ASP A 297 -7.97 -12.49 13.28
CA ASP A 297 -7.93 -13.17 11.96
C ASP A 297 -6.59 -13.22 11.17
N GLU A 298 -5.55 -12.59 11.64
CA GLU A 298 -4.31 -12.40 10.89
C GLU A 298 -3.22 -13.40 11.28
N ARG A 299 -3.48 -14.22 12.33
CA ARG A 299 -2.48 -15.11 12.89
C ARG A 299 -2.84 -16.57 12.65
N LYS A 300 -1.94 -17.27 11.98
CA LYS A 300 -2.01 -18.73 11.85
C LYS A 300 -0.83 -19.35 12.60
N PRO A 301 -1.04 -20.12 13.67
CA PRO A 301 0.01 -20.86 14.35
C PRO A 301 0.80 -21.73 13.37
N GLY A 302 2.10 -21.87 13.58
CA GLY A 302 2.97 -22.68 12.73
C GLY A 302 3.27 -22.09 11.36
N ASN A 303 2.91 -20.85 11.11
CA ASN A 303 3.29 -20.14 9.90
C ASN A 303 4.74 -19.62 9.99
N ASN A 304 5.56 -19.93 8.99
CA ASN A 304 6.95 -19.48 8.90
C ASN A 304 7.11 -18.02 8.48
N SER A 305 6.06 -17.26 8.41
CA SER A 305 6.11 -15.84 8.12
C SER A 305 6.50 -15.08 9.38
N ASP A 306 7.11 -13.93 9.18
CA ASP A 306 7.67 -13.04 10.18
C ASP A 306 6.64 -12.64 11.26
N TRP A 307 6.35 -13.56 12.15
CA TRP A 307 5.56 -13.26 13.33
C TRP A 307 6.48 -12.55 14.32
N SER A 308 6.15 -11.32 14.67
CA SER A 308 6.87 -10.50 15.62
C SER A 308 5.89 -9.86 16.58
N PRO A 309 6.18 -9.75 17.88
CA PRO A 309 5.37 -9.02 18.83
C PRO A 309 5.09 -7.58 18.40
N LEU A 310 6.03 -6.93 17.73
CA LEU A 310 5.90 -5.57 17.20
C LEU A 310 4.88 -5.45 16.08
N GLN A 311 4.61 -6.53 15.35
CA GLN A 311 3.67 -6.60 14.23
C GLN A 311 2.31 -7.20 14.63
N GLN A 312 2.16 -7.63 15.88
CA GLN A 312 0.90 -8.19 16.35
C GLN A 312 -0.21 -7.14 16.36
N PRO A 313 -1.44 -7.50 15.95
CA PRO A 313 -2.60 -6.68 16.21
C PRO A 313 -2.71 -6.47 17.72
N VAL A 314 -2.74 -5.22 18.15
CA VAL A 314 -3.06 -4.87 19.52
C VAL A 314 -4.55 -5.02 19.74
N ASN A 315 -4.97 -5.30 20.97
CA ASN A 315 -6.35 -5.40 21.40
C ASN A 315 -7.06 -6.70 20.96
N GLU A 316 -8.11 -7.05 21.67
CA GLU A 316 -9.00 -8.14 21.28
C GLU A 316 -10.06 -7.62 20.32
N THR A 317 -10.20 -8.27 19.17
CA THR A 317 -11.13 -7.85 18.12
C THR A 317 -12.07 -8.98 17.74
N THR A 318 -13.37 -8.74 17.83
CA THR A 318 -14.39 -9.53 17.17
C THR A 318 -14.70 -8.89 15.81
N ALA A 319 -14.43 -9.62 14.73
CA ALA A 319 -14.61 -9.15 13.36
C ALA A 319 -15.72 -9.92 12.63
N ARG A 320 -16.54 -9.22 11.88
CA ARG A 320 -17.54 -9.74 10.96
C ARG A 320 -17.36 -9.02 9.63
N THR A 321 -16.90 -9.73 8.63
CA THR A 321 -16.67 -9.16 7.30
C THR A 321 -17.38 -9.99 6.25
N ALA A 322 -17.91 -9.35 5.23
CA ALA A 322 -18.50 -10.00 4.07
C ALA A 322 -18.28 -9.14 2.83
N GLY A 323 -18.23 -9.77 1.66
CA GLY A 323 -18.08 -9.01 0.43
C GLY A 323 -18.27 -9.87 -0.83
N ILE A 324 -18.37 -9.14 -1.92
CA ILE A 324 -18.43 -9.69 -3.27
C ILE A 324 -17.45 -8.90 -4.13
N ASP A 325 -16.57 -9.63 -4.84
CA ASP A 325 -15.69 -9.06 -5.86
C ASP A 325 -16.07 -9.64 -7.21
N TYR A 326 -15.99 -8.81 -8.25
CA TYR A 326 -16.22 -9.26 -9.61
C TYR A 326 -15.23 -8.62 -10.59
N ALA A 327 -14.95 -9.35 -11.67
CA ALA A 327 -14.26 -8.84 -12.85
C ALA A 327 -14.87 -9.49 -14.09
N ILE A 328 -15.33 -8.69 -15.02
CA ILE A 328 -16.04 -9.10 -16.24
C ILE A 328 -15.40 -8.39 -17.43
N GLU A 329 -15.27 -9.11 -18.55
CA GLU A 329 -14.69 -8.58 -19.78
C GLU A 329 -15.54 -8.99 -20.99
N SER A 330 -15.72 -8.07 -21.93
CA SER A 330 -16.42 -8.34 -23.19
C SER A 330 -15.63 -9.32 -24.07
N LYS A 331 -16.30 -9.94 -25.03
CA LYS A 331 -15.72 -10.91 -25.94
C LYS A 331 -14.50 -10.37 -26.72
N GLU A 332 -14.54 -9.12 -27.06
CA GLU A 332 -13.52 -8.45 -27.88
C GLU A 332 -12.48 -7.71 -27.04
N GLY A 333 -12.60 -7.70 -25.72
CA GLY A 333 -11.71 -6.96 -24.81
C GLY A 333 -11.87 -5.44 -24.88
N VAL A 334 -12.89 -4.94 -25.58
CA VAL A 334 -13.15 -3.50 -25.73
C VAL A 334 -13.68 -2.92 -24.43
N PHE A 335 -14.47 -3.68 -23.67
CA PHE A 335 -15.03 -3.26 -22.39
C PHE A 335 -14.64 -4.23 -21.29
N SER A 336 -14.24 -3.70 -20.16
CA SER A 336 -14.10 -4.47 -18.92
C SER A 336 -14.67 -3.69 -17.73
N SER A 337 -15.17 -4.45 -16.77
CA SER A 337 -15.66 -3.91 -15.49
C SER A 337 -15.18 -4.78 -14.36
N ASP A 338 -14.57 -4.18 -13.36
CA ASP A 338 -14.20 -4.82 -12.11
C ASP A 338 -14.65 -3.98 -10.92
N GLY A 339 -14.93 -4.63 -9.81
CA GLY A 339 -15.36 -3.92 -8.63
C GLY A 339 -15.64 -4.83 -7.45
N ASN A 340 -15.93 -4.19 -6.32
CA ASN A 340 -16.28 -4.87 -5.10
C ASN A 340 -17.38 -4.15 -4.32
N VAL A 341 -18.05 -4.92 -3.46
CA VAL A 341 -18.89 -4.44 -2.37
C VAL A 341 -18.43 -5.14 -1.11
N SER A 342 -18.17 -4.39 -0.05
CA SER A 342 -17.68 -4.93 1.21
C SER A 342 -18.44 -4.37 2.41
N PHE A 343 -18.64 -5.22 3.38
CA PHE A 343 -19.19 -4.91 4.70
C PHE A 343 -18.20 -5.36 5.77
N SER A 344 -17.98 -4.54 6.78
CA SER A 344 -17.17 -4.87 7.93
C SER A 344 -17.79 -4.32 9.20
N SER A 345 -17.93 -5.16 10.22
CA SER A 345 -18.31 -4.75 11.59
C SER A 345 -17.26 -5.29 12.55
N LYS A 346 -16.66 -4.40 13.33
CA LYS A 346 -15.62 -4.73 14.30
C LYS A 346 -16.03 -4.24 15.70
N ARG A 347 -15.80 -5.09 16.70
CA ARG A 347 -15.83 -4.72 18.10
C ARG A 347 -14.44 -4.97 18.67
N MET A 348 -13.81 -3.93 19.20
CA MET A 348 -12.44 -3.97 19.66
C MET A 348 -12.39 -3.47 21.10
N THR A 349 -11.81 -4.26 21.99
CA THR A 349 -11.46 -3.83 23.37
C THR A 349 -10.02 -3.35 23.35
N ASN A 350 -9.77 -2.22 24.00
CA ASN A 350 -8.46 -1.61 24.09
C ASN A 350 -8.03 -1.52 25.56
N GLU A 351 -6.82 -2.00 25.84
CA GLU A 351 -6.12 -1.73 27.09
C GLU A 351 -4.68 -1.37 26.77
N SER A 352 -4.22 -0.21 27.25
CA SER A 352 -2.84 0.21 27.06
C SER A 352 -2.33 0.93 28.30
N ARG A 353 -1.03 0.72 28.59
CA ARG A 353 -0.28 1.37 29.66
C ARG A 353 0.82 2.20 29.01
N THR A 354 0.87 3.48 29.36
CA THR A 354 1.80 4.44 28.75
C THR A 354 2.78 4.96 29.81
N ILE A 355 4.05 4.92 29.46
CA ILE A 355 5.12 5.62 30.18
C ILE A 355 5.61 6.73 29.29
N ARG A 356 5.74 7.91 29.85
CA ARG A 356 6.29 9.06 29.18
C ARG A 356 7.34 9.73 30.02
N GLU A 357 8.49 9.99 29.45
CA GLU A 357 9.50 10.88 29.97
C GLU A 357 9.53 12.14 29.10
N SER A 358 9.29 13.30 29.70
CA SER A 358 9.31 14.57 28.98
C SER A 358 10.62 15.29 29.25
N PHE A 359 11.32 15.63 28.18
CA PHE A 359 12.62 16.27 28.25
C PHE A 359 12.42 17.78 28.38
N LEU A 360 12.72 18.36 29.53
CA LEU A 360 12.59 19.77 29.83
C LEU A 360 13.95 20.39 30.19
N THR A 361 14.06 21.71 30.09
CA THR A 361 15.30 22.44 30.41
C THR A 361 15.60 22.46 31.90
N SER A 362 14.57 22.35 32.75
CA SER A 362 14.69 22.37 34.22
C SER A 362 14.68 20.99 34.86
N GLY A 363 14.89 19.92 34.11
CA GLY A 363 14.77 18.54 34.56
C GLY A 363 13.56 17.81 33.98
N ASN A 364 13.64 16.48 33.88
CA ASN A 364 12.63 15.68 33.21
C ASN A 364 11.37 15.49 34.09
N THR A 365 10.22 15.30 33.47
CA THR A 365 8.99 14.87 34.12
C THR A 365 8.53 13.52 33.58
N PHE A 366 7.85 12.74 34.41
CA PHE A 366 7.50 11.35 34.13
C PHE A 366 5.99 11.18 34.19
N GLY A 367 5.41 10.70 33.08
CA GLY A 367 4.00 10.39 32.97
C GLY A 367 3.74 8.88 33.10
N ARG A 368 2.65 8.53 33.71
CA ARG A 368 2.07 7.17 33.73
C ARG A 368 0.62 7.28 33.31
N GLY A 369 0.16 6.38 32.47
CA GLY A 369 -1.21 6.40 31.97
C GLY A 369 -1.75 5.01 31.73
N LEU A 370 -3.03 4.83 32.05
CA LEU A 370 -3.83 3.65 31.74
C LEU A 370 -5.01 4.10 30.89
N LEU A 371 -5.21 3.43 29.78
CA LEU A 371 -6.38 3.61 28.91
C LEU A 371 -7.06 2.27 28.73
N THR A 372 -8.34 2.22 29.05
CA THR A 372 -9.22 1.09 28.73
C THR A 372 -10.37 1.59 27.86
N GLY A 373 -10.84 0.78 26.92
CA GLY A 373 -11.91 1.24 26.04
C GLY A 373 -12.53 0.13 25.20
N LEU A 374 -13.64 0.50 24.58
CA LEU A 374 -14.39 -0.30 23.63
C LEU A 374 -14.70 0.55 22.40
N VAL A 375 -14.36 0.02 21.24
CA VAL A 375 -14.69 0.62 19.94
C VAL A 375 -15.56 -0.35 19.14
N ARG A 376 -16.63 0.16 18.54
CA ARG A 376 -17.47 -0.57 17.58
C ARG A 376 -17.47 0.21 16.28
N ASP A 377 -17.03 -0.45 15.22
CA ASP A 377 -16.96 0.09 13.87
C ASP A 377 -17.88 -0.69 12.93
N VAL A 378 -18.64 0.02 12.11
CA VAL A 378 -19.37 -0.55 10.97
C VAL A 378 -18.96 0.20 9.71
N ARG A 379 -18.51 -0.52 8.69
CA ARG A 379 -18.11 0.05 7.40
C ARG A 379 -18.80 -0.67 6.25
N VAL A 380 -19.28 0.10 5.30
CA VAL A 380 -19.77 -0.37 4.00
C VAL A 380 -18.98 0.37 2.93
N GLY A 381 -18.47 -0.36 1.98
CA GLY A 381 -17.70 0.25 0.89
C GLY A 381 -18.01 -0.41 -0.44
N THR A 382 -17.98 0.38 -1.49
CA THR A 382 -18.06 -0.11 -2.86
C THR A 382 -17.16 0.70 -3.75
N GLN A 383 -16.49 0.00 -4.65
CA GLN A 383 -15.64 0.59 -5.67
C GLN A 383 -15.80 -0.19 -6.96
N HIS A 384 -16.01 0.53 -8.05
CA HIS A 384 -16.13 -0.05 -9.37
C HIS A 384 -15.17 0.64 -10.33
N LYS A 385 -14.74 -0.10 -11.34
CA LYS A 385 -13.91 0.42 -12.42
C LYS A 385 -14.47 -0.07 -13.75
N PHE A 386 -14.82 0.85 -14.61
CA PHE A 386 -15.27 0.62 -15.96
C PHE A 386 -14.22 1.08 -16.93
N THR A 387 -13.78 0.20 -17.80
CA THR A 387 -12.72 0.48 -18.75
C THR A 387 -13.21 0.20 -20.17
N TRP A 388 -13.07 1.18 -21.05
CA TRP A 388 -13.30 1.06 -22.49
C TRP A 388 -11.96 1.23 -23.18
N ASN A 389 -11.55 0.22 -23.93
CA ASN A 389 -10.33 0.19 -24.68
C ASN A 389 -10.64 0.10 -26.16
N ILE A 390 -10.68 1.23 -26.85
CA ILE A 390 -10.92 1.30 -28.29
C ILE A 390 -9.57 1.30 -28.98
N PRO A 391 -9.14 0.20 -29.61
CA PRO A 391 -7.81 0.03 -30.17
C PRO A 391 -7.46 1.14 -31.16
N GLY A 392 -6.26 1.71 -31.01
CA GLY A 392 -5.74 2.77 -31.89
C GLY A 392 -6.43 4.13 -31.78
N CYS A 393 -7.38 4.29 -30.86
CA CYS A 393 -8.14 5.53 -30.69
C CYS A 393 -8.06 6.07 -29.25
N THR A 394 -8.64 5.37 -28.30
CA THR A 394 -8.73 5.88 -26.92
C THR A 394 -8.85 4.76 -25.89
N HIS A 395 -8.34 5.06 -24.70
CA HIS A 395 -8.56 4.29 -23.50
C HIS A 395 -9.29 5.17 -22.49
N ILE A 396 -10.47 4.75 -22.03
CA ILE A 396 -11.30 5.49 -21.08
C ILE A 396 -11.49 4.62 -19.84
N GLN A 397 -11.31 5.22 -18.67
CA GLN A 397 -11.59 4.58 -17.40
C GLN A 397 -12.46 5.50 -16.54
N VAL A 398 -13.51 4.93 -15.96
CA VAL A 398 -14.39 5.59 -14.99
C VAL A 398 -14.45 4.76 -13.73
N SER A 399 -14.17 5.36 -12.58
CA SER A 399 -14.08 4.63 -11.31
C SER A 399 -14.92 5.30 -10.22
N PRO A 400 -16.21 4.98 -10.09
CA PRO A 400 -17.04 5.41 -8.97
C PRO A 400 -16.67 4.65 -7.70
N LYS A 401 -16.69 5.35 -6.56
CA LYS A 401 -16.41 4.81 -5.24
C LYS A 401 -17.36 5.42 -4.20
N PHE A 402 -17.76 4.62 -3.23
CA PHE A 402 -18.55 5.06 -2.09
C PHE A 402 -18.11 4.31 -0.84
N SER A 403 -18.08 5.01 0.30
CA SER A 403 -17.85 4.42 1.61
C SER A 403 -18.72 5.08 2.66
N TYR A 404 -19.26 4.27 3.55
CA TYR A 404 -19.98 4.70 4.76
C TYR A 404 -19.31 4.06 5.97
N HIS A 405 -19.09 4.84 7.01
CA HIS A 405 -18.52 4.41 8.26
C HIS A 405 -19.36 4.95 9.42
N LYS A 406 -19.66 4.08 10.38
CA LYS A 406 -20.30 4.43 11.65
C LYS A 406 -19.49 3.85 12.79
N PHE A 407 -19.26 4.63 13.83
CA PHE A 407 -18.52 4.17 15.01
C PHE A 407 -19.21 4.58 16.31
N ASN A 408 -18.97 3.76 17.32
CA ASN A 408 -19.24 4.07 18.72
C ASN A 408 -17.99 3.73 19.53
N ARG A 409 -17.63 4.60 20.45
CA ARG A 409 -16.49 4.39 21.35
C ARG A 409 -16.85 4.74 22.77
N ALA A 410 -16.26 4.02 23.70
CA ALA A 410 -16.27 4.35 25.13
C ALA A 410 -14.88 4.07 25.69
N SER A 411 -14.34 4.94 26.51
CA SER A 411 -13.03 4.76 27.10
C SER A 411 -12.90 5.49 28.41
N THR A 412 -12.11 4.91 29.33
CA THR A 412 -11.65 5.52 30.55
C THR A 412 -10.15 5.68 30.49
N GLN A 413 -9.65 6.87 30.71
CA GLN A 413 -8.24 7.20 30.81
C GLN A 413 -7.95 7.71 32.25
N SER A 414 -6.93 7.13 32.87
CA SER A 414 -6.33 7.66 34.09
C SER A 414 -4.86 7.92 33.86
N SER A 415 -4.35 9.09 34.22
CA SER A 415 -2.93 9.39 34.04
C SER A 415 -2.41 10.38 35.09
N ILE A 416 -1.13 10.22 35.41
CA ILE A 416 -0.42 11.06 36.38
C ILE A 416 0.87 11.58 35.80
N THR A 417 1.24 12.81 36.16
CA THR A 417 2.54 13.39 35.84
C THR A 417 3.33 13.60 37.15
N LEU A 418 4.57 13.10 37.18
CA LEU A 418 5.45 13.06 38.36
C LEU A 418 6.76 13.84 38.06
N LEU A 419 7.38 14.32 39.12
CA LEU A 419 8.72 14.93 39.14
C LEU A 419 9.85 13.89 39.23
N ASP A 420 9.54 12.65 39.59
CA ASP A 420 10.53 11.58 39.77
C ASP A 420 10.03 10.26 39.16
N ASN A 421 10.93 9.38 38.73
CA ASN A 421 10.64 8.08 38.14
C ASN A 421 10.66 6.90 39.13
N LYS A 422 10.68 7.15 40.45
CA LYS A 422 10.79 6.11 41.48
C LYS A 422 9.55 5.25 41.69
N PHE A 423 8.43 5.61 41.06
CA PHE A 423 7.15 4.98 41.32
C PHE A 423 6.69 4.10 40.18
N ASP A 424 6.55 2.79 40.46
CA ASP A 424 5.92 1.82 39.57
C ASP A 424 4.41 1.84 39.79
N LEU A 425 3.72 2.71 39.07
CA LEU A 425 2.28 2.93 39.23
C LEU A 425 1.52 2.38 38.03
N TRP A 426 0.97 1.18 38.15
CA TRP A 426 0.26 0.52 37.04
C TRP A 426 -1.24 0.33 37.27
N GLY A 427 -1.71 0.33 38.50
CA GLY A 427 -3.12 0.16 38.78
C GLY A 427 -3.88 1.48 38.77
N LYS A 428 -5.12 1.50 38.24
CA LYS A 428 -6.00 2.67 38.34
C LYS A 428 -6.17 3.12 39.79
N ALA A 429 -6.37 2.19 40.74
CA ALA A 429 -6.52 2.48 42.14
C ALA A 429 -5.30 3.23 42.76
N TRP A 430 -4.10 2.92 42.32
CA TRP A 430 -2.90 3.63 42.74
C TRP A 430 -2.85 5.05 42.18
N MET A 431 -3.18 5.24 40.90
CA MET A 431 -3.22 6.57 40.29
C MET A 431 -4.34 7.43 40.92
N ASP A 432 -5.51 6.86 41.15
CA ASP A 432 -6.67 7.55 41.73
C ASP A 432 -6.49 7.85 43.22
N SER A 433 -5.59 7.13 43.92
CA SER A 433 -5.31 7.37 45.35
C SER A 433 -4.81 8.77 45.64
N ILE A 434 -4.26 9.48 44.66
CA ILE A 434 -3.78 10.86 44.81
C ILE A 434 -4.92 11.84 45.07
N ALA A 435 -6.09 11.62 44.48
CA ALA A 435 -7.28 12.44 44.70
C ALA A 435 -8.04 12.11 46.01
N SER A 436 -7.69 11.00 46.66
CA SER A 436 -8.32 10.58 47.90
C SER A 436 -7.80 11.38 49.13
N PRO A 437 -8.64 11.76 50.09
CA PRO A 437 -8.22 12.35 51.37
C PRO A 437 -7.22 11.47 52.16
N LEU A 438 -7.35 10.15 52.02
CA LEU A 438 -6.46 9.13 52.63
C LEU A 438 -5.32 8.70 51.70
N GLY A 439 -5.10 9.40 50.60
CA GLY A 439 -4.16 9.02 49.59
C GLY A 439 -2.68 9.07 50.01
N ASN A 440 -1.84 8.37 49.27
CA ASN A 440 -0.42 8.24 49.53
C ASN A 440 0.28 9.61 49.57
N THR A 441 0.76 10.04 50.74
CA THR A 441 1.40 11.35 50.96
C THR A 441 2.68 11.52 50.14
N LEU A 442 3.46 10.43 49.92
CA LEU A 442 4.66 10.46 49.09
C LEU A 442 4.34 10.72 47.61
N LEU A 443 3.27 10.12 47.09
CA LEU A 443 2.84 10.40 45.72
C LEU A 443 2.40 11.85 45.55
N LYS A 444 1.71 12.42 46.52
CA LYS A 444 1.30 13.84 46.52
C LYS A 444 2.49 14.79 46.48
N GLU A 445 3.60 14.43 47.15
CA GLU A 445 4.82 15.24 47.13
C GLU A 445 5.44 15.32 45.73
N TYR A 446 5.43 14.24 44.93
CA TYR A 446 6.05 14.17 43.61
C TYR A 446 5.06 14.40 42.45
N ALA A 447 3.75 14.29 42.69
CA ALA A 447 2.75 14.48 41.67
C ALA A 447 2.56 15.95 41.27
N ILE A 448 2.59 16.24 39.98
CA ILE A 448 2.25 17.56 39.42
C ILE A 448 0.75 17.63 39.19
N ASN A 449 0.19 16.65 38.49
CA ASN A 449 -1.22 16.55 38.18
C ASN A 449 -1.67 15.08 38.06
N HIS A 450 -2.99 14.90 38.23
CA HIS A 450 -3.68 13.64 37.99
C HIS A 450 -4.88 13.93 37.09
N LEU A 451 -5.02 13.15 36.01
CA LEU A 451 -6.10 13.28 35.05
C LEU A 451 -6.93 12.01 34.99
N LEU A 452 -8.23 12.14 35.12
CA LEU A 452 -9.24 11.10 34.89
C LEU A 452 -10.18 11.59 33.77
N VAL A 453 -10.38 10.80 32.72
CA VAL A 453 -11.31 11.12 31.65
C VAL A 453 -12.13 9.89 31.31
N ASP A 454 -13.44 10.01 31.44
CA ASP A 454 -14.38 9.06 30.87
C ASP A 454 -14.98 9.65 29.60
N THR A 455 -14.85 8.95 28.51
CA THR A 455 -15.32 9.40 27.18
C THR A 455 -16.35 8.42 26.60
N ARG A 456 -17.43 8.95 26.05
CA ARG A 456 -18.37 8.23 25.21
C ARG A 456 -18.60 9.03 23.92
N GLY A 457 -18.42 8.40 22.76
CA GLY A 457 -18.61 9.09 21.50
C GLY A 457 -19.24 8.20 20.44
N ASP A 458 -19.93 8.81 19.53
CA ASP A 458 -20.49 8.19 18.34
C ASP A 458 -20.32 9.12 17.14
N GLY A 459 -20.40 8.54 15.97
CA GLY A 459 -20.33 9.31 14.76
C GLY A 459 -20.49 8.47 13.50
N TRP A 460 -20.60 9.18 12.42
CA TRP A 460 -20.65 8.61 11.09
C TRP A 460 -19.95 9.51 10.09
N ASP A 461 -19.42 8.89 9.05
CA ASP A 461 -18.93 9.59 7.86
C ASP A 461 -19.31 8.81 6.60
N TRP A 462 -19.53 9.51 5.52
CA TRP A 462 -19.62 8.93 4.20
C TRP A 462 -18.84 9.73 3.17
N LYS A 463 -18.30 9.02 2.18
CA LYS A 463 -17.54 9.59 1.07
C LYS A 463 -18.04 8.98 -0.22
N GLY A 464 -18.36 9.84 -1.18
CA GLY A 464 -18.70 9.45 -2.53
C GLY A 464 -17.79 10.13 -3.53
N GLY A 465 -17.42 9.44 -4.60
CA GLY A 465 -16.55 10.05 -5.60
C GLY A 465 -16.53 9.28 -6.90
N ILE A 466 -16.02 9.95 -7.91
CA ILE A 466 -15.80 9.40 -9.25
C ILE A 466 -14.45 9.88 -9.78
N ASP A 467 -13.64 8.95 -10.25
CA ASP A 467 -12.41 9.24 -10.96
C ASP A 467 -12.60 8.93 -12.44
N TYR A 468 -12.14 9.83 -13.28
CA TYR A 468 -12.16 9.71 -14.74
C TYR A 468 -10.74 9.81 -15.28
N SER A 469 -10.38 8.94 -16.21
CA SER A 469 -9.15 9.08 -16.99
C SER A 469 -9.37 8.66 -18.44
N GLN A 470 -8.78 9.39 -19.35
CA GLN A 470 -8.79 9.10 -20.76
C GLN A 470 -7.40 9.31 -21.35
N LEU A 471 -6.94 8.37 -22.17
CA LEU A 471 -5.80 8.54 -23.04
C LEU A 471 -6.31 8.55 -24.49
N LEU A 472 -6.07 9.65 -25.17
CA LEU A 472 -6.40 9.82 -26.59
C LEU A 472 -5.12 9.62 -27.42
N MET A 473 -5.14 8.65 -28.33
CA MET A 473 -4.08 8.42 -29.28
C MET A 473 -4.33 9.30 -30.50
N ILE A 474 -3.31 10.04 -30.93
CA ILE A 474 -3.44 10.89 -32.13
C ILE A 474 -3.29 9.99 -33.37
N PRO A 475 -4.30 9.90 -34.25
CA PRO A 475 -4.21 9.09 -35.47
C PRO A 475 -2.99 9.48 -36.28
N HIS A 476 -2.31 8.49 -36.85
CA HIS A 476 -1.11 8.63 -37.69
C HIS A 476 0.15 9.19 -37.00
N ARG A 477 0.10 9.41 -35.63
CA ARG A 477 1.25 9.80 -34.85
C ARG A 477 1.36 8.88 -33.63
N SER A 478 2.05 7.77 -33.77
CA SER A 478 2.30 6.82 -32.69
C SER A 478 3.17 7.39 -31.56
N ASP A 479 3.80 8.54 -31.79
CA ASP A 479 4.67 9.28 -30.88
C ASP A 479 3.94 10.39 -30.10
N HIS A 480 2.63 10.60 -30.36
CA HIS A 480 1.86 11.66 -29.77
C HIS A 480 0.55 11.16 -29.15
N SER A 481 0.31 11.50 -27.90
CA SER A 481 -0.93 11.16 -27.18
C SER A 481 -1.26 12.21 -26.13
N ILE A 482 -2.55 12.43 -25.89
CA ILE A 482 -3.04 13.37 -24.87
C ILE A 482 -3.78 12.59 -23.79
N SER A 483 -3.45 12.86 -22.55
CA SER A 483 -4.11 12.28 -21.39
C SER A 483 -4.98 13.34 -20.71
N PHE A 484 -6.23 12.99 -20.45
CA PHE A 484 -7.17 13.74 -19.63
C PHE A 484 -7.41 12.97 -18.34
N GLY A 485 -7.51 13.67 -17.23
CA GLY A 485 -7.90 13.10 -15.96
C GLY A 485 -8.80 14.04 -15.20
N GLY A 486 -9.71 13.51 -14.42
CA GLY A 486 -10.57 14.29 -13.55
C GLY A 486 -11.01 13.45 -12.36
N SER A 487 -11.25 14.09 -11.24
CA SER A 487 -11.89 13.44 -10.10
C SER A 487 -12.83 14.41 -9.40
N TYR A 488 -13.92 13.88 -8.91
CA TYR A 488 -14.81 14.53 -7.98
C TYR A 488 -14.98 13.66 -6.75
N GLN A 489 -14.86 14.24 -5.58
CA GLN A 489 -15.13 13.57 -4.32
C GLN A 489 -15.91 14.51 -3.41
N TYR A 490 -16.92 13.98 -2.75
CA TYR A 490 -17.67 14.65 -1.68
C TYR A 490 -17.59 13.81 -0.41
N ASP A 491 -17.41 14.46 0.73
CA ASP A 491 -17.44 13.82 2.04
C ASP A 491 -18.35 14.61 3.02
N ASN A 492 -18.99 13.87 3.91
CA ASN A 492 -19.80 14.43 4.98
C ASN A 492 -19.66 13.55 6.23
N ALA A 493 -19.50 14.19 7.39
CA ALA A 493 -19.28 13.50 8.64
C ALA A 493 -19.90 14.28 9.82
N GLU A 494 -20.40 13.53 10.79
CA GLU A 494 -20.82 14.07 12.08
C GLU A 494 -20.29 13.18 13.21
N SER A 495 -19.75 13.80 14.25
CA SER A 495 -19.31 13.10 15.45
C SER A 495 -19.74 13.84 16.69
N ASN A 496 -20.15 13.08 17.71
CA ASN A 496 -20.53 13.51 19.03
C ASN A 496 -19.56 12.87 20.03
N SER A 497 -19.04 13.65 20.98
CA SER A 497 -18.21 13.16 22.06
C SER A 497 -18.69 13.75 23.39
N PHE A 498 -18.87 12.90 24.37
CA PHE A 498 -19.19 13.26 25.74
C PHE A 498 -18.01 12.90 26.61
N ASP A 499 -17.55 13.82 27.44
CA ASP A 499 -16.42 13.59 28.32
C ASP A 499 -16.73 14.09 29.74
N HIS A 500 -16.52 13.23 30.73
CA HIS A 500 -16.31 13.64 32.11
C HIS A 500 -14.79 13.77 32.31
N TYR A 501 -14.30 14.99 32.35
CA TYR A 501 -12.89 15.33 32.45
C TYR A 501 -12.62 15.90 33.81
N ARG A 502 -11.77 15.23 34.62
CA ARG A 502 -11.33 15.68 35.93
C ARG A 502 -9.80 15.78 35.94
N LEU A 503 -9.32 16.95 36.24
CA LEU A 503 -7.89 17.24 36.35
C LEU A 503 -7.60 17.84 37.71
N ASP A 504 -6.87 17.10 38.56
CA ASP A 504 -6.40 17.55 39.84
C ASP A 504 -4.98 18.12 39.68
N TYR A 505 -4.80 19.42 39.93
CA TYR A 505 -3.50 20.07 40.03
C TYR A 505 -2.95 19.87 41.46
N VAL A 506 -2.25 18.75 41.64
CA VAL A 506 -1.87 18.25 42.97
C VAL A 506 -1.02 19.26 43.75
N LYS A 507 -0.08 19.94 43.10
CA LYS A 507 0.78 20.97 43.72
C LYS A 507 0.02 22.22 44.14
N LYS A 508 -1.06 22.58 43.47
CA LYS A 508 -1.89 23.75 43.77
C LYS A 508 -3.05 23.43 44.69
N GLY A 509 -3.46 22.14 44.77
CA GLY A 509 -4.68 21.75 45.49
C GLY A 509 -5.95 22.16 44.75
N GLU A 510 -5.89 22.44 43.47
CA GLU A 510 -7.00 22.88 42.63
C GLU A 510 -7.48 21.73 41.73
N MET A 511 -8.79 21.72 41.44
CA MET A 511 -9.42 20.75 40.56
C MET A 511 -10.12 21.48 39.43
N ASP A 512 -9.86 21.06 38.19
CA ASP A 512 -10.61 21.44 36.97
C ASP A 512 -11.52 20.27 36.57
N TYR A 513 -12.82 20.43 36.73
CA TYR A 513 -13.82 19.46 36.30
C TYR A 513 -14.61 20.02 35.12
N ARG A 514 -14.73 19.22 34.07
CA ARG A 514 -15.50 19.56 32.87
C ARG A 514 -16.39 18.38 32.50
N ASN A 515 -17.68 18.63 32.41
CA ASN A 515 -18.64 17.76 31.76
C ASN A 515 -18.88 18.36 30.36
N ARG A 516 -18.36 17.70 29.36
CA ARG A 516 -18.30 18.26 28.00
C ARG A 516 -19.16 17.46 27.01
N PHE A 517 -19.80 18.20 26.13
CA PHE A 517 -20.38 17.66 24.90
C PHE A 517 -19.78 18.39 23.71
N ASP A 518 -19.03 17.69 22.87
CA ASP A 518 -18.37 18.22 21.67
C ASP A 518 -19.03 17.62 20.43
N LYS A 519 -19.63 18.47 19.62
CA LYS A 519 -20.29 18.13 18.36
C LYS A 519 -19.52 18.71 17.20
N VAL A 520 -19.06 17.83 16.28
CA VAL A 520 -18.32 18.24 15.09
C VAL A 520 -19.04 17.80 13.84
N LYS A 521 -19.30 18.73 12.95
CA LYS A 521 -19.85 18.49 11.61
C LYS A 521 -18.82 18.91 10.56
N ASN A 522 -18.55 18.03 9.63
CA ASN A 522 -17.67 18.27 8.51
C ASN A 522 -18.38 17.97 7.20
N SER A 523 -18.23 18.85 6.22
CA SER A 523 -18.62 18.54 4.84
C SER A 523 -17.61 19.17 3.88
N GLY A 524 -17.39 18.54 2.75
CA GLY A 524 -16.45 19.09 1.79
C GLY A 524 -16.52 18.39 0.44
N TYR A 525 -15.96 19.06 -0.56
CA TYR A 525 -15.75 18.45 -1.87
C TYR A 525 -14.35 18.78 -2.41
N GLN A 526 -13.88 17.88 -3.24
CA GLN A 526 -12.63 18.04 -3.98
C GLN A 526 -12.89 17.77 -5.45
N VAL A 527 -12.37 18.65 -6.29
CA VAL A 527 -12.40 18.54 -7.75
C VAL A 527 -10.97 18.59 -8.27
N SER A 528 -10.59 17.66 -9.11
CA SER A 528 -9.34 17.80 -9.85
C SER A 528 -9.56 17.60 -11.34
N ALA A 529 -8.81 18.33 -12.15
CA ALA A 529 -8.76 18.21 -13.58
C ALA A 529 -7.31 18.26 -14.05
N ARG A 530 -6.94 17.39 -14.98
CA ARG A 530 -5.57 17.27 -15.49
C ARG A 530 -5.59 17.06 -16.98
N ILE A 531 -4.69 17.75 -17.67
CA ILE A 531 -4.38 17.49 -19.06
C ILE A 531 -2.86 17.33 -19.19
N LYS A 532 -2.43 16.35 -19.94
CA LYS A 532 -1.03 16.13 -20.21
C LYS A 532 -0.85 15.66 -21.64
N ASP A 533 0.02 16.33 -22.34
CA ASP A 533 0.44 15.97 -23.69
C ASP A 533 1.76 15.20 -23.64
N TYR A 534 1.90 14.20 -24.46
CA TYR A 534 3.09 13.37 -24.62
C TYR A 534 3.57 13.51 -26.06
N TRP A 535 4.56 14.34 -26.26
CA TRP A 535 5.07 14.70 -27.57
C TRP A 535 6.44 14.09 -27.81
N GLY A 536 6.49 13.03 -28.60
CA GLY A 536 7.72 12.38 -29.04
C GLY A 536 8.43 13.22 -30.10
N ILE A 537 9.65 13.67 -29.80
CA ILE A 537 10.52 14.42 -30.73
C ILE A 537 11.45 13.46 -31.44
N VAL A 538 12.00 12.48 -30.73
CA VAL A 538 12.83 11.40 -31.28
C VAL A 538 12.22 10.09 -30.81
N ASN A 539 11.88 9.25 -31.77
CA ASN A 539 11.35 7.91 -31.50
C ASN A 539 12.02 6.89 -32.42
N SER A 540 13.09 6.29 -31.95
CA SER A 540 13.82 5.22 -32.65
C SER A 540 13.99 4.01 -31.76
N SER A 541 14.36 2.87 -32.27
CA SER A 541 14.62 1.65 -31.51
C SER A 541 15.76 1.79 -30.47
N ALA A 542 16.65 2.77 -30.65
CA ALA A 542 17.80 3.01 -29.80
C ALA A 542 17.67 4.25 -28.90
N ARG A 543 16.82 5.22 -29.28
CA ARG A 543 16.70 6.50 -28.55
C ARG A 543 15.25 6.98 -28.59
N MET A 544 14.76 7.46 -27.45
CA MET A 544 13.50 8.18 -27.33
C MET A 544 13.75 9.50 -26.61
N PHE A 545 13.20 10.57 -27.15
CA PHE A 545 13.16 11.87 -26.48
C PHE A 545 11.76 12.43 -26.60
N ARG A 546 11.15 12.78 -25.48
CA ARG A 546 9.76 13.22 -25.40
C ARG A 546 9.64 14.41 -24.45
N LEU A 547 8.87 15.40 -24.85
CA LEU A 547 8.39 16.47 -24.01
C LEU A 547 6.99 16.13 -23.48
N GLU A 548 6.72 16.52 -22.24
CA GLU A 548 5.48 16.21 -21.53
C GLU A 548 4.94 17.48 -20.88
N PRO A 549 4.46 18.49 -21.66
CA PRO A 549 3.75 19.61 -21.09
C PRO A 549 2.44 19.15 -20.49
N GLY A 550 2.08 19.74 -19.38
CA GLY A 550 0.85 19.39 -18.68
C GLY A 550 0.34 20.53 -17.80
N TYR A 551 -0.89 20.40 -17.40
CA TYR A 551 -1.54 21.31 -16.49
C TYR A 551 -2.48 20.54 -15.58
N SER A 552 -2.46 20.84 -14.28
CA SER A 552 -3.48 20.36 -13.35
C SER A 552 -4.12 21.54 -12.61
N PHE A 553 -5.41 21.36 -12.35
CA PHE A 553 -6.23 22.20 -11.50
C PHE A 553 -6.79 21.36 -10.38
N ASP A 554 -6.62 21.79 -9.15
CA ASP A 554 -7.16 21.14 -7.96
C ASP A 554 -7.93 22.19 -7.13
N LEU A 555 -9.17 21.88 -6.78
CA LEU A 555 -10.05 22.68 -5.93
C LEU A 555 -10.50 21.84 -4.75
N SER A 556 -10.38 22.36 -3.54
CA SER A 556 -10.88 21.75 -2.32
C SER A 556 -11.68 22.77 -1.53
N HIS A 557 -12.90 22.42 -1.19
CA HIS A 557 -13.79 23.18 -0.30
C HIS A 557 -14.10 22.34 0.91
N ARG A 558 -13.99 22.91 2.12
CA ARG A 558 -14.31 22.23 3.37
C ARG A 558 -14.96 23.15 4.37
N ASN A 559 -16.11 22.73 4.88
CA ASN A 559 -16.79 23.36 6.01
C ASN A 559 -16.65 22.47 7.25
N THR A 560 -16.27 23.08 8.36
CA THR A 560 -16.21 22.40 9.66
C THR A 560 -16.90 23.28 10.69
N THR A 561 -17.86 22.72 11.40
CA THR A 561 -18.51 23.36 12.54
C THR A 561 -18.22 22.53 13.76
N ARG A 562 -17.57 23.10 14.75
CA ARG A 562 -17.36 22.53 16.08
C ARG A 562 -18.19 23.31 17.08
N THR A 563 -19.03 22.62 17.82
CA THR A 563 -19.85 23.18 18.89
C THR A 563 -19.50 22.43 20.18
N LEU A 564 -18.84 23.12 21.12
CA LEU A 564 -18.44 22.59 22.39
C LEU A 564 -19.35 23.15 23.49
N TYR A 565 -19.88 22.29 24.32
CA TYR A 565 -20.70 22.65 25.48
C TYR A 565 -19.99 22.23 26.75
N LEU A 566 -20.01 23.10 27.77
CA LEU A 566 -19.50 22.85 29.13
C LEU A 566 -20.69 22.69 30.06
N LEU A 567 -21.25 21.48 30.14
CA LEU A 567 -22.45 21.16 30.89
C LEU A 567 -22.27 21.45 32.41
N ASN A 568 -21.04 21.33 32.91
CA ASN A 568 -20.72 21.64 34.32
C ASN A 568 -20.93 23.13 34.69
N GLN A 569 -21.20 24.01 33.76
CA GLN A 569 -21.59 25.41 33.99
C GLN A 569 -23.09 25.52 34.39
N LEU A 570 -23.87 24.47 34.12
CA LEU A 570 -25.28 24.43 34.45
C LEU A 570 -25.49 23.99 35.90
N THR A 571 -26.51 24.52 36.57
CA THR A 571 -26.90 24.11 37.90
C THR A 571 -27.26 22.62 37.91
N GLY A 572 -26.67 21.85 38.79
CA GLY A 572 -26.93 20.41 38.91
C GLY A 572 -26.09 19.50 38.00
N TRP A 573 -25.17 20.06 37.14
CA TRP A 573 -24.31 19.28 36.25
C TRP A 573 -22.83 19.26 36.65
N GLY A 574 -22.53 19.59 37.92
CA GLY A 574 -21.17 19.57 38.45
C GLY A 574 -20.68 18.16 38.82
N VAL A 575 -19.64 18.11 39.62
CA VAL A 575 -19.08 16.84 40.12
C VAL A 575 -20.13 16.11 40.96
N ASP A 576 -20.23 14.79 40.79
CA ASP A 576 -21.08 13.89 41.63
C ASP A 576 -22.58 14.20 41.61
N THR A 577 -23.09 14.83 40.56
CA THR A 577 -24.52 15.20 40.45
C THR A 577 -25.43 14.08 39.96
N GLY A 578 -24.92 12.87 39.68
CA GLY A 578 -25.69 11.68 39.31
C GLY A 578 -26.07 11.60 37.81
N HIS A 579 -25.68 12.57 36.99
CA HIS A 579 -25.88 12.50 35.54
C HIS A 579 -24.93 11.50 34.87
N PHE A 580 -25.49 10.62 34.07
CA PHE A 580 -24.70 9.64 33.34
C PHE A 580 -23.97 10.26 32.14
N LEU A 581 -22.79 9.74 31.83
CA LEU A 581 -22.05 10.15 30.64
C LEU A 581 -22.86 9.92 29.36
N GLY A 582 -23.15 10.99 28.60
CA GLY A 582 -23.97 10.97 27.40
C GLY A 582 -25.40 11.50 27.62
N GLU A 583 -25.77 11.91 28.83
CA GLU A 583 -27.01 12.67 29.05
C GLU A 583 -26.84 14.10 28.55
N LEU A 584 -27.95 14.69 28.12
CA LEU A 584 -28.02 16.08 27.67
C LEU A 584 -29.15 16.79 28.40
N PRO A 585 -28.96 18.07 28.77
CA PRO A 585 -30.01 18.92 29.32
C PRO A 585 -31.05 19.26 28.21
N SER A 586 -32.07 20.03 28.55
CA SER A 586 -32.99 20.58 27.57
C SER A 586 -32.25 21.45 26.56
N VAL A 587 -32.82 21.63 25.34
CA VAL A 587 -32.19 22.44 24.28
C VAL A 587 -31.90 23.87 24.73
N GLN A 588 -32.79 24.45 25.56
CA GLN A 588 -32.64 25.80 26.09
C GLN A 588 -31.48 25.89 27.11
N GLU A 589 -31.35 24.92 27.98
CA GLU A 589 -30.21 24.86 28.90
C GLU A 589 -28.91 24.57 28.19
N LEU A 590 -28.95 23.74 27.13
CA LEU A 590 -27.77 23.42 26.33
C LEU A 590 -27.16 24.68 25.72
N GLU A 591 -27.96 25.62 25.26
CA GLU A 591 -27.47 26.91 24.72
C GLU A 591 -26.72 27.74 25.76
N LEU A 592 -27.10 27.65 27.03
CA LEU A 592 -26.42 28.34 28.13
C LEU A 592 -25.06 27.73 28.48
N ALA A 593 -24.87 26.44 28.14
CA ALA A 593 -23.61 25.71 28.34
C ALA A 593 -22.61 25.86 27.19
N LEU A 594 -22.90 26.64 26.15
CA LEU A 594 -22.06 26.80 25.00
C LEU A 594 -20.71 27.42 25.36
N ASP A 595 -19.61 26.71 25.06
CA ASP A 595 -18.26 27.23 25.16
C ASP A 595 -17.99 28.11 23.93
N HIS A 596 -18.25 29.39 24.08
CA HIS A 596 -18.04 30.39 23.03
C HIS A 596 -16.57 30.52 22.60
N SER A 597 -15.61 30.19 23.45
CA SER A 597 -14.17 30.34 23.19
C SER A 597 -13.63 29.24 22.28
N ASN A 598 -14.15 28.03 22.42
CA ASN A 598 -13.66 26.85 21.68
C ASN A 598 -14.65 26.35 20.63
N SER A 599 -15.85 26.93 20.56
CA SER A 599 -16.79 26.70 19.45
C SER A 599 -16.43 27.57 18.25
N ASN A 600 -16.43 26.96 17.07
CA ASN A 600 -16.04 27.69 15.86
C ASN A 600 -16.67 27.09 14.59
N HIS A 601 -16.76 27.91 13.57
CA HIS A 601 -17.06 27.53 12.21
C HIS A 601 -15.89 27.91 11.30
N THR A 602 -15.45 26.96 10.49
CA THR A 602 -14.39 27.20 9.51
C THR A 602 -14.86 26.81 8.11
N CYS A 603 -14.61 27.70 7.15
CA CYS A 603 -14.78 27.44 5.74
C CYS A 603 -13.42 27.61 5.04
N SER A 604 -12.92 26.54 4.44
CA SER A 604 -11.62 26.53 3.78
C SER A 604 -11.78 26.28 2.29
N ASP A 605 -11.28 27.20 1.48
CA ASP A 605 -11.19 27.11 0.03
C ASP A 605 -9.75 27.10 -0.42
N VAL A 606 -9.35 26.08 -1.16
CA VAL A 606 -8.01 25.92 -1.69
C VAL A 606 -8.07 25.63 -3.18
N GLN A 607 -7.44 26.49 -3.98
CA GLN A 607 -7.29 26.33 -5.42
C GLN A 607 -5.81 26.22 -5.77
N THR A 608 -5.46 25.23 -6.57
CA THR A 608 -4.08 25.01 -7.01
C THR A 608 -4.04 24.85 -8.53
N HIS A 609 -3.24 25.70 -9.16
CA HIS A 609 -2.95 25.66 -10.59
C HIS A 609 -1.51 25.18 -10.77
N THR A 610 -1.29 24.09 -11.47
CA THR A 610 0.04 23.52 -11.63
C THR A 610 0.37 23.27 -13.11
N PRO A 611 0.85 24.30 -13.85
CA PRO A 611 1.56 24.05 -15.09
C PRO A 611 2.82 23.22 -14.82
N GLN A 612 3.13 22.29 -15.70
CA GLN A 612 4.32 21.46 -15.58
C GLN A 612 4.92 21.17 -16.96
N LEU A 613 6.23 21.04 -16.98
CA LEU A 613 6.96 20.52 -18.12
C LEU A 613 7.73 19.29 -17.68
N GLY A 614 7.50 18.17 -18.37
CA GLY A 614 8.26 16.95 -18.23
C GLY A 614 9.21 16.76 -19.43
N VAL A 615 10.37 16.20 -19.17
CA VAL A 615 11.34 15.77 -20.18
C VAL A 615 11.64 14.31 -19.91
N TYR A 616 11.44 13.47 -20.92
CA TYR A 616 11.77 12.06 -20.89
C TYR A 616 12.80 11.75 -21.96
N ALA A 617 13.92 11.17 -21.55
CA ALA A 617 14.96 10.72 -22.47
C ALA A 617 15.35 9.26 -22.18
N GLU A 618 15.39 8.46 -23.21
CA GLU A 618 15.77 7.05 -23.16
C GLU A 618 16.87 6.76 -24.19
N ARG A 619 17.88 6.00 -23.78
CA ARG A 619 18.95 5.54 -24.64
C ARG A 619 19.23 4.06 -24.40
N LYS A 620 19.03 3.25 -25.39
CA LYS A 620 19.45 1.86 -25.48
C LYS A 620 20.85 1.81 -26.07
N VAL A 621 21.85 1.59 -25.24
CA VAL A 621 23.27 1.55 -25.66
C VAL A 621 23.59 0.21 -26.34
N SER A 622 22.98 -0.87 -25.83
CA SER A 622 23.03 -2.21 -26.40
C SER A 622 21.73 -2.95 -26.08
N ASP A 623 21.52 -4.14 -26.65
CA ASP A 623 20.35 -4.98 -26.30
C ASP A 623 20.28 -5.32 -24.81
N SER A 624 21.42 -5.21 -24.10
CA SER A 624 21.53 -5.52 -22.70
C SER A 624 21.67 -4.29 -21.76
N LEU A 625 21.71 -3.05 -22.28
CA LEU A 625 21.92 -1.84 -21.48
C LEU A 625 21.00 -0.70 -21.88
N LEU A 626 20.18 -0.25 -20.94
CA LEU A 626 19.19 0.81 -21.07
C LEU A 626 19.43 1.91 -20.05
N HIS A 627 19.45 3.16 -20.48
CA HIS A 627 19.49 4.35 -19.65
C HIS A 627 18.22 5.17 -19.85
N VAL A 628 17.68 5.71 -18.75
CA VAL A 628 16.51 6.59 -18.76
C VAL A 628 16.71 7.75 -17.83
N ILE A 629 16.36 8.92 -18.29
CA ILE A 629 16.31 10.17 -17.54
C ILE A 629 14.91 10.73 -17.66
N MET A 630 14.32 11.09 -16.53
CA MET A 630 13.05 11.81 -16.45
C MET A 630 13.21 13.02 -15.56
N ILE A 631 12.89 14.19 -16.07
CA ILE A 631 12.91 15.44 -15.35
C ILE A 631 11.52 16.04 -15.40
N LYS A 632 11.04 16.59 -14.26
CA LYS A 632 9.75 17.30 -14.20
C LYS A 632 9.94 18.62 -13.49
N PHE A 633 9.28 19.65 -14.01
CA PHE A 633 9.28 21.03 -13.50
C PHE A 633 7.85 21.48 -13.24
N PRO A 634 7.17 21.00 -12.19
CA PRO A 634 5.87 21.52 -11.78
C PRO A 634 6.03 22.88 -11.07
N LEU A 635 5.18 23.84 -11.43
CA LEU A 635 5.09 25.14 -10.80
C LEU A 635 3.67 25.35 -10.28
N GLY A 636 3.44 25.05 -9.01
CA GLY A 636 2.15 25.21 -8.36
C GLY A 636 1.89 26.66 -7.95
N ILE A 637 0.74 27.20 -8.29
CA ILE A 637 0.21 28.46 -7.74
C ILE A 637 -0.99 28.06 -6.89
N LYS A 638 -0.78 28.07 -5.57
CA LYS A 638 -1.79 27.66 -4.59
C LYS A 638 -2.38 28.91 -3.92
N ARG A 639 -3.67 29.11 -4.10
CA ARG A 639 -4.46 30.12 -3.40
C ARG A 639 -5.28 29.43 -2.32
N SER A 640 -5.13 29.89 -1.09
CA SER A 640 -5.83 29.34 0.06
C SER A 640 -6.56 30.45 0.80
N GLU A 641 -7.82 30.21 1.11
CA GLU A 641 -8.65 31.09 1.93
C GLU A 641 -9.24 30.28 3.08
N LEU A 642 -9.17 30.80 4.28
CA LEU A 642 -9.82 30.25 5.46
C LEU A 642 -10.65 31.35 6.10
N LYS A 643 -11.94 31.16 6.17
CA LYS A 643 -12.85 31.94 6.99
C LYS A 643 -13.01 31.21 8.32
N TYR A 644 -12.68 31.90 9.39
CA TYR A 644 -12.79 31.40 10.75
C TYR A 644 -13.72 32.30 11.54
N ALA A 645 -14.78 31.74 12.06
CA ALA A 645 -15.75 32.44 12.91
C ALA A 645 -15.90 31.74 14.25
N SER A 646 -15.72 32.48 15.32
CA SER A 646 -16.02 32.12 16.72
C SER A 646 -16.47 33.37 17.45
N ALA A 647 -16.95 33.24 18.68
CA ALA A 647 -17.32 34.41 19.49
C ALA A 647 -16.12 35.36 19.79
N MET A 648 -14.89 34.82 19.79
CA MET A 648 -13.67 35.55 20.10
C MET A 648 -12.95 36.11 18.85
N ALA A 649 -13.21 35.58 17.67
CA ALA A 649 -12.54 35.99 16.45
C ALA A 649 -13.42 35.69 15.23
N ASP A 650 -13.59 36.69 14.38
CA ASP A 650 -14.15 36.57 13.04
C ASP A 650 -13.09 37.10 12.07
N THR A 651 -12.46 36.19 11.32
CA THR A 651 -11.33 36.56 10.50
C THR A 651 -11.25 35.73 9.23
N THR A 652 -10.72 36.34 8.19
CA THR A 652 -10.42 35.66 6.93
C THR A 652 -8.93 35.71 6.68
N VAL A 653 -8.30 34.56 6.63
CA VAL A 653 -6.88 34.39 6.30
C VAL A 653 -6.76 33.99 4.83
N ARG A 654 -6.00 34.76 4.06
CA ARG A 654 -5.71 34.48 2.65
C ARG A 654 -4.21 34.33 2.44
N HIS A 655 -3.82 33.30 1.71
CA HIS A 655 -2.42 33.10 1.36
C HIS A 655 -2.29 32.63 -0.09
N THR A 656 -1.25 33.11 -0.77
CA THR A 656 -0.90 32.65 -2.12
C THR A 656 0.54 32.17 -2.11
N ASP A 657 0.73 30.89 -2.42
CA ASP A 657 2.03 30.24 -2.43
C ASP A 657 2.45 29.87 -3.85
N VAL A 658 3.70 30.09 -4.16
CA VAL A 658 4.34 29.59 -5.38
C VAL A 658 5.18 28.38 -5.01
N LEU A 659 4.79 27.21 -5.54
CA LEU A 659 5.34 25.91 -5.18
C LEU A 659 6.12 25.37 -6.38
N PHE A 660 7.44 25.52 -6.37
CA PHE A 660 8.31 24.88 -7.36
C PHE A 660 8.85 23.59 -6.79
N SER A 661 8.46 22.44 -7.38
CA SER A 661 8.77 21.10 -6.85
C SER A 661 9.41 20.20 -7.92
N PRO A 662 10.64 20.51 -8.39
CA PRO A 662 11.30 19.73 -9.45
C PRO A 662 11.64 18.34 -8.99
N SER A 663 11.66 17.39 -9.96
CA SER A 663 12.13 16.05 -9.74
C SER A 663 13.00 15.56 -10.88
N LEU A 664 14.02 14.78 -10.54
CA LEU A 664 14.92 14.10 -11.46
C LEU A 664 14.94 12.61 -11.12
N THR A 665 14.71 11.75 -12.09
CA THR A 665 14.89 10.31 -11.98
C THR A 665 15.85 9.85 -13.06
N TYR A 666 16.90 9.16 -12.64
CA TYR A 666 17.79 8.43 -13.52
C TYR A 666 17.67 6.94 -13.25
N SER A 667 17.53 6.13 -14.26
CA SER A 667 17.49 4.67 -14.18
C SER A 667 18.42 4.06 -15.22
N MET A 668 19.22 3.08 -14.78
CA MET A 668 20.07 2.27 -15.61
C MET A 668 19.74 0.79 -15.38
N GLN A 669 19.40 0.07 -16.42
CA GLN A 669 19.10 -1.36 -16.37
C GLN A 669 20.03 -2.11 -17.31
N GLY A 670 20.69 -3.12 -16.78
CA GLY A 670 21.60 -3.96 -17.55
C GLY A 670 21.28 -5.45 -17.40
N THR A 671 21.30 -6.18 -18.53
CA THR A 671 21.09 -7.63 -18.56
C THR A 671 22.25 -8.33 -19.27
N PRO A 672 23.50 -8.27 -18.69
CA PRO A 672 24.63 -8.97 -19.26
C PRO A 672 24.43 -10.49 -19.18
N ARG A 673 25.24 -11.26 -19.94
CA ARG A 673 25.18 -12.75 -19.97
C ARG A 673 25.23 -13.40 -18.58
N ARG A 674 25.78 -12.72 -17.57
CA ARG A 674 26.00 -13.23 -16.19
C ARG A 674 25.14 -12.54 -15.14
N GLY A 675 23.91 -12.13 -15.49
CA GLY A 675 22.99 -11.58 -14.49
C GLY A 675 22.27 -10.30 -14.92
N ARG A 676 21.55 -9.68 -14.01
CA ARG A 676 20.85 -8.41 -14.20
C ARG A 676 21.28 -7.43 -13.10
N TYR A 677 21.45 -6.19 -13.45
CA TYR A 677 21.60 -5.11 -12.50
C TYR A 677 20.67 -3.94 -12.83
N GLU A 678 20.29 -3.23 -11.81
CA GLU A 678 19.45 -2.05 -11.87
C GLU A 678 19.99 -0.99 -10.92
N LEU A 679 20.23 0.21 -11.44
CA LEU A 679 20.58 1.40 -10.66
C LEU A 679 19.46 2.42 -10.85
N SER A 680 18.95 2.99 -9.76
CA SER A 680 18.03 4.10 -9.79
C SER A 680 18.53 5.21 -8.88
N ALA A 681 18.59 6.42 -9.38
CA ALA A 681 18.90 7.62 -8.61
C ALA A 681 17.77 8.63 -8.79
N ASN A 682 17.24 9.12 -7.67
CA ASN A 682 16.11 10.03 -7.66
C ASN A 682 16.44 11.25 -6.80
N TYR A 683 16.02 12.38 -7.27
CA TYR A 683 15.93 13.63 -6.52
C TYR A 683 14.52 14.19 -6.65
N ASN A 684 13.94 14.64 -5.54
CA ASN A 684 12.72 15.43 -5.58
C ASN A 684 12.72 16.50 -4.48
N LEU A 685 12.26 17.68 -4.85
CA LEU A 685 11.92 18.76 -3.91
C LEU A 685 10.42 18.74 -3.68
N SER A 686 9.99 18.61 -2.43
CA SER A 686 8.60 18.80 -2.02
C SER A 686 8.46 20.07 -1.19
N VAL A 687 7.39 20.81 -1.42
CA VAL A 687 7.07 22.03 -0.68
C VAL A 687 5.74 21.85 0.05
N ASN A 688 5.77 21.90 1.39
CA ASN A 688 4.62 21.75 2.26
C ASN A 688 4.19 23.10 2.79
N VAL A 689 2.93 23.46 2.58
CA VAL A 689 2.34 24.72 3.06
C VAL A 689 1.69 24.47 4.43
N PRO A 690 2.01 25.26 5.47
CA PRO A 690 1.37 25.14 6.77
C PRO A 690 -0.14 25.39 6.69
N SER A 691 -0.90 24.80 7.62
CA SER A 691 -2.35 25.03 7.71
C SER A 691 -2.66 26.49 7.98
N LEU A 692 -3.63 27.09 7.25
CA LEU A 692 -4.09 28.46 7.50
C LEU A 692 -4.67 28.64 8.91
N LEU A 693 -5.16 27.59 9.53
CA LEU A 693 -5.67 27.63 10.91
C LEU A 693 -4.59 28.05 11.92
N TYR A 694 -3.32 27.83 11.62
CA TYR A 694 -2.21 28.30 12.47
C TYR A 694 -1.99 29.80 12.42
N TRP A 695 -2.46 30.48 11.37
CA TRP A 695 -2.36 31.93 11.22
C TRP A 695 -3.51 32.71 11.90
N VAL A 696 -4.53 31.97 12.33
CA VAL A 696 -5.63 32.56 13.12
C VAL A 696 -5.12 32.87 14.51
N ASN A 697 -5.25 34.14 14.94
CA ASN A 697 -4.94 34.52 16.32
C ASN A 697 -6.00 33.96 17.27
N ARG A 698 -5.80 32.75 17.73
CA ARG A 698 -6.70 32.01 18.61
C ARG A 698 -5.92 31.27 19.71
N THR A 699 -6.59 31.03 20.81
CA THR A 699 -6.13 30.12 21.86
C THR A 699 -7.19 29.02 22.02
N ASP A 700 -6.80 27.78 21.74
CA ASP A 700 -7.63 26.61 22.00
C ASP A 700 -7.18 25.98 23.31
N ASN A 701 -7.98 26.12 24.34
CA ASN A 701 -7.79 25.55 25.70
C ASN A 701 -8.86 24.50 26.05
N SER A 702 -9.49 23.96 25.01
CA SER A 702 -10.47 22.86 25.19
C SER A 702 -9.85 21.64 25.89
N ASN A 703 -8.54 21.42 25.72
CA ASN A 703 -7.75 20.52 26.58
C ASN A 703 -6.90 21.34 27.55
N PRO A 704 -7.20 21.31 28.85
CA PRO A 704 -6.49 22.13 29.85
C PRO A 704 -4.99 21.86 29.97
N LEU A 705 -4.55 20.62 29.68
CA LEU A 705 -3.13 20.23 29.71
C LEU A 705 -2.38 20.51 28.40
N TYR A 706 -3.11 20.86 27.31
CA TYR A 706 -2.51 21.08 26.00
C TYR A 706 -3.17 22.24 25.27
N ILE A 707 -2.64 23.42 25.44
CA ILE A 707 -3.17 24.68 24.89
C ILE A 707 -2.49 24.98 23.56
N VAL A 708 -3.27 25.24 22.51
CA VAL A 708 -2.75 25.57 21.19
C VAL A 708 -2.98 27.06 20.89
N GLN A 709 -1.92 27.77 20.54
CA GLN A 709 -1.96 29.18 20.16
C GLN A 709 -1.70 29.34 18.65
N GLY A 710 -2.19 30.44 18.08
CA GLY A 710 -1.88 30.83 16.71
C GLY A 710 -0.41 31.23 16.53
N ALA A 711 0.10 31.09 15.31
CA ALA A 711 1.46 31.46 14.94
C ALA A 711 1.56 32.92 14.53
N LYS A 712 2.72 33.57 14.80
CA LYS A 712 2.99 34.96 14.34
C LYS A 712 3.47 34.95 12.89
N SER A 713 4.27 33.98 12.50
CA SER A 713 4.79 33.86 11.13
C SER A 713 5.20 32.39 10.88
N LEU A 714 4.87 31.88 9.69
CA LEU A 714 5.27 30.55 9.24
C LEU A 714 5.85 30.65 7.84
N ARG A 715 6.75 29.73 7.50
CA ARG A 715 7.31 29.58 6.15
C ARG A 715 6.96 28.20 5.62
N ASN A 716 6.88 28.09 4.30
CA ASN A 716 6.70 26.79 3.65
C ASN A 716 7.90 25.89 3.90
N GLU A 717 7.63 24.66 4.31
CA GLU A 717 8.66 23.65 4.46
C GLU A 717 9.13 23.19 3.08
N GLN A 718 10.43 23.07 2.90
CA GLN A 718 11.06 22.51 1.72
C GLN A 718 11.82 21.23 2.12
N VAL A 719 11.48 20.11 1.46
CA VAL A 719 12.14 18.84 1.72
C VAL A 719 12.85 18.38 0.46
N HIS A 720 14.18 18.36 0.53
CA HIS A 720 15.06 17.85 -0.51
C HIS A 720 15.32 16.37 -0.25
N ASN A 721 14.79 15.49 -1.10
CA ASN A 721 14.98 14.05 -0.99
C ASN A 721 15.90 13.57 -2.10
N PHE A 722 16.92 12.82 -1.70
CA PHE A 722 17.86 12.11 -2.57
C PHE A 722 17.79 10.63 -2.26
N SER A 723 17.66 9.78 -3.28
CA SER A 723 17.75 8.34 -3.09
C SER A 723 18.55 7.69 -4.20
N VAL A 724 19.34 6.69 -3.85
CA VAL A 724 20.06 5.84 -4.79
C VAL A 724 19.82 4.39 -4.40
N THR A 725 19.45 3.56 -5.37
CA THR A 725 19.25 2.13 -5.17
C THR A 725 20.02 1.34 -6.22
N TRP A 726 20.74 0.33 -5.78
CA TRP A 726 21.41 -0.63 -6.63
C TRP A 726 20.88 -2.02 -6.32
N ARG A 727 20.54 -2.77 -7.36
CA ARG A 727 20.12 -4.15 -7.26
C ARG A 727 20.87 -5.00 -8.28
N GLN A 728 21.35 -6.15 -7.86
CA GLN A 728 22.02 -7.10 -8.72
C GLN A 728 21.49 -8.51 -8.49
N THR A 729 21.14 -9.18 -9.57
CA THR A 729 20.75 -10.60 -9.57
C THR A 729 21.76 -11.37 -10.41
N LEU A 730 22.49 -12.28 -9.78
CA LEU A 730 23.48 -13.14 -10.42
C LEU A 730 22.87 -14.53 -10.74
N PRO A 731 23.48 -15.30 -11.65
CA PRO A 731 23.08 -16.69 -11.90
C PRO A 731 23.11 -17.51 -10.61
N GLY A 732 22.18 -18.45 -10.50
CA GLY A 732 22.06 -19.26 -9.29
C GLY A 732 21.24 -18.62 -8.18
N GLN A 733 20.50 -17.53 -8.44
CA GLN A 733 19.65 -16.80 -7.48
C GLN A 733 20.40 -16.08 -6.36
N ARG A 734 21.59 -15.62 -6.64
CA ARG A 734 22.31 -14.74 -5.74
C ARG A 734 21.85 -13.33 -5.97
N ILE A 735 21.29 -12.71 -4.95
CA ILE A 735 20.70 -11.36 -5.05
C ILE A 735 21.34 -10.46 -4.03
N TYR A 736 21.73 -9.30 -4.49
CA TYR A 736 22.28 -8.22 -3.69
C TYR A 736 21.46 -6.98 -3.94
N HIS A 737 21.11 -6.26 -2.90
CA HIS A 737 20.55 -4.93 -3.04
C HIS A 737 21.13 -4.01 -1.97
N VAL A 738 21.33 -2.78 -2.34
CA VAL A 738 21.73 -1.69 -1.44
C VAL A 738 21.03 -0.43 -1.87
N GLY A 739 20.61 0.37 -0.91
CA GLY A 739 20.02 1.64 -1.19
C GLY A 739 20.24 2.64 -0.08
N THR A 740 20.26 3.89 -0.44
CA THR A 740 20.36 5.00 0.49
C THR A 740 19.29 6.05 0.20
N LEU A 741 18.82 6.68 1.26
CA LEU A 741 17.94 7.84 1.20
C LEU A 741 18.57 8.91 2.08
N PHE A 742 18.54 10.15 1.61
CA PHE A 742 18.97 11.31 2.37
C PHE A 742 17.95 12.43 2.19
N ALA A 743 17.46 13.00 3.28
CA ALA A 743 16.48 14.08 3.27
C ALA A 743 16.94 15.25 4.13
N ILE A 744 16.86 16.46 3.56
CA ILE A 744 17.12 17.73 4.25
C ILE A 744 15.82 18.51 4.29
N HIS A 745 15.46 18.96 5.47
CA HIS A 745 14.27 19.78 5.71
C HIS A 745 14.67 21.23 6.01
N ARG A 746 14.17 22.12 5.20
CA ARG A 746 14.29 23.56 5.41
C ARG A 746 12.94 24.13 5.84
N ASN A 747 12.94 25.00 6.87
CA ASN A 747 11.72 25.56 7.44
C ASN A 747 10.71 24.49 7.90
N SER A 748 11.18 23.44 8.57
CA SER A 748 10.27 22.43 9.12
C SER A 748 9.27 23.04 10.08
N LEU A 749 8.00 22.64 9.95
CA LEU A 749 7.00 23.02 10.93
C LEU A 749 7.33 22.37 12.28
N ALA A 750 7.43 23.17 13.31
CA ALA A 750 7.64 22.74 14.70
C ALA A 750 6.53 23.30 15.58
N MET A 751 6.22 22.60 16.65
CA MET A 751 5.31 23.05 17.69
C MET A 751 6.15 23.50 18.87
N GLY A 752 6.60 24.75 18.86
CA GLY A 752 7.35 25.33 19.97
C GLY A 752 6.56 25.18 21.29
N GLN A 753 7.16 24.49 22.24
CA GLN A 753 6.48 24.14 23.49
C GLN A 753 6.95 25.03 24.65
N SER A 754 5.98 25.50 25.43
CA SER A 754 6.20 26.07 26.75
C SER A 754 5.53 25.17 27.79
N TYR A 755 6.31 24.71 28.77
CA TYR A 755 5.84 23.79 29.81
C TYR A 755 5.78 24.45 31.18
N ASN A 756 4.63 24.34 31.84
CA ASN A 756 4.46 24.83 33.19
C ASN A 756 4.75 23.69 34.21
N LEU A 757 5.85 23.80 34.96
CA LEU A 757 6.32 22.79 35.92
C LEU A 757 5.37 22.55 37.08
N SER A 758 4.58 23.56 37.49
CA SER A 758 3.67 23.43 38.63
C SER A 758 2.32 22.79 38.30
N THR A 759 1.90 22.85 37.03
CA THR A 759 0.59 22.36 36.58
C THR A 759 0.71 21.21 35.56
N GLY A 760 1.86 21.09 34.91
CA GLY A 760 2.04 20.16 33.79
C GLY A 760 1.41 20.61 32.47
N VAL A 761 0.90 21.84 32.39
CA VAL A 761 0.28 22.41 31.19
C VAL A 761 1.36 22.67 30.14
N ARG A 762 1.07 22.25 28.91
CA ARG A 762 1.86 22.53 27.70
C ARG A 762 1.14 23.54 26.85
N THR A 763 1.77 24.65 26.59
CA THR A 763 1.31 25.61 25.58
C THR A 763 2.17 25.44 24.34
N VAL A 764 1.54 25.23 23.19
CA VAL A 764 2.22 25.01 21.91
C VAL A 764 1.88 26.13 20.93
N THR A 765 2.93 26.62 20.27
CA THR A 765 2.80 27.64 19.23
C THR A 765 3.49 27.14 17.97
N PRO A 766 2.77 27.04 16.83
CA PRO A 766 3.38 26.65 15.57
C PRO A 766 4.48 27.64 15.16
N THR A 767 5.61 27.09 14.74
CA THR A 767 6.78 27.87 14.29
C THR A 767 7.55 27.10 13.22
N THR A 768 8.58 27.69 12.64
CA THR A 768 9.44 27.02 11.67
C THR A 768 10.87 26.94 12.19
N VAL A 769 11.48 25.76 12.05
CA VAL A 769 12.86 25.50 12.46
C VAL A 769 13.67 24.94 11.29
N ASN A 770 14.98 25.13 11.34
CA ASN A 770 15.93 24.52 10.41
C ASN A 770 16.85 23.54 11.13
N GLY A 771 17.42 22.61 10.38
CA GLY A 771 18.41 21.63 10.90
C GLY A 771 17.88 20.23 11.00
N ASN A 772 16.62 19.97 10.64
CA ASN A 772 16.10 18.62 10.54
C ASN A 772 16.65 17.92 9.29
N TRP A 773 17.17 16.72 9.45
CA TRP A 773 17.61 15.87 8.36
C TRP A 773 17.61 14.41 8.78
N ASN A 774 17.51 13.54 7.80
CA ASN A 774 17.62 12.12 8.04
C ASN A 774 18.32 11.41 6.88
N THR A 775 18.95 10.29 7.20
CA THR A 775 19.52 9.40 6.22
C THR A 775 19.23 7.95 6.58
N SER A 776 19.10 7.14 5.54
CA SER A 776 18.89 5.69 5.67
C SER A 776 19.83 4.97 4.72
N LEU A 777 20.46 3.90 5.20
CA LEU A 777 21.19 2.94 4.39
C LEU A 777 20.56 1.58 4.64
N TYR A 778 20.11 0.90 3.59
CA TYR A 778 19.61 -0.46 3.68
C TYR A 778 20.34 -1.36 2.71
N SER A 779 20.56 -2.60 3.11
CA SER A 779 21.17 -3.61 2.25
C SER A 779 20.57 -4.97 2.52
N GLY A 780 20.58 -5.82 1.51
CA GLY A 780 20.11 -7.18 1.65
C GLY A 780 20.80 -8.13 0.70
N LEU A 781 20.85 -9.36 1.16
CA LEU A 781 21.57 -10.45 0.56
C LEU A 781 20.68 -11.70 0.59
N SER A 782 20.51 -12.36 -0.55
CA SER A 782 19.85 -13.68 -0.62
C SER A 782 20.75 -14.64 -1.41
N LEU A 783 21.18 -15.70 -0.74
CA LEU A 783 22.16 -16.66 -1.28
C LEU A 783 21.71 -18.11 -1.07
N PRO A 784 21.72 -18.95 -2.10
CA PRO A 784 21.82 -20.40 -1.89
C PRO A 784 23.24 -20.76 -1.47
N LEU A 785 23.40 -21.43 -0.32
CA LEU A 785 24.70 -21.76 0.22
C LEU A 785 25.36 -22.97 -0.48
N PHE A 786 24.55 -23.91 -0.99
CA PHE A 786 25.04 -25.12 -1.67
C PHE A 786 24.50 -25.23 -3.11
N ARG A 787 25.15 -26.07 -3.92
CA ARG A 787 24.76 -26.29 -5.33
C ARG A 787 23.35 -26.81 -5.52
N ASP A 788 22.86 -27.64 -4.62
CA ASP A 788 21.52 -28.23 -4.60
C ASP A 788 20.43 -27.25 -4.12
N ARG A 789 20.85 -26.07 -3.63
CA ARG A 789 19.97 -24.98 -3.18
C ARG A 789 19.00 -25.39 -2.06
N GLN A 790 19.31 -26.40 -1.30
CA GLN A 790 18.49 -26.83 -0.15
C GLN A 790 18.62 -25.87 1.02
N VAL A 791 19.73 -25.13 1.11
CA VAL A 791 19.96 -24.11 2.14
C VAL A 791 19.96 -22.73 1.52
N MET A 792 19.06 -21.85 2.01
CA MET A 792 18.98 -20.44 1.61
C MET A 792 19.30 -19.56 2.80
N LEU A 793 20.25 -18.66 2.60
CA LEU A 793 20.57 -17.57 3.52
C LEU A 793 19.92 -16.29 3.02
N GLN A 794 19.18 -15.62 3.88
CA GLN A 794 18.69 -14.27 3.66
C GLN A 794 19.17 -13.39 4.82
N TRP A 795 19.77 -12.25 4.50
CA TRP A 795 20.26 -11.28 5.45
C TRP A 795 19.87 -9.88 4.98
N ASP A 796 19.04 -9.20 5.76
CA ASP A 796 18.56 -7.87 5.50
C ASP A 796 18.96 -6.97 6.67
N ASN A 797 19.45 -5.77 6.38
CA ASN A 797 19.80 -4.80 7.40
C ASN A 797 19.49 -3.37 6.95
N ALA A 798 19.23 -2.50 7.92
CA ALA A 798 19.01 -1.07 7.72
C ALA A 798 19.64 -0.26 8.86
N VAL A 799 20.27 0.84 8.49
CA VAL A 799 20.78 1.87 9.40
C VAL A 799 20.04 3.16 9.09
N ASN A 800 19.31 3.69 10.06
CA ASN A 800 18.57 4.94 9.91
C ASN A 800 19.10 5.94 10.93
N PHE A 801 19.44 7.13 10.48
CA PHE A 801 19.85 8.23 11.34
C PHE A 801 18.89 9.40 11.16
N TRP A 802 18.43 9.95 12.27
CA TRP A 802 17.51 11.09 12.32
C TRP A 802 18.08 12.15 13.24
N HIS A 803 18.16 13.39 12.73
CA HIS A 803 18.44 14.57 13.54
C HIS A 803 17.20 15.47 13.54
N LYS A 804 16.57 15.60 14.70
CA LYS A 804 15.34 16.38 14.91
C LYS A 804 15.64 17.56 15.79
N VAL A 805 15.15 18.72 15.37
CA VAL A 805 15.28 20.01 16.07
C VAL A 805 13.89 20.54 16.37
N ASP A 806 13.71 21.06 17.57
CA ASP A 806 12.48 21.73 17.98
C ASP A 806 12.78 22.90 18.94
N LEU A 807 11.74 23.63 19.37
CA LEU A 807 11.86 24.74 20.31
C LEU A 807 11.14 24.39 21.60
N LEU A 808 11.83 24.58 22.71
CA LEU A 808 11.35 24.27 24.03
C LEU A 808 11.61 25.44 25.00
N SER A 809 10.63 25.72 25.85
CA SER A 809 10.75 26.58 27.02
C SER A 809 10.01 25.96 28.19
N ASP A 810 10.28 26.41 29.40
CA ASP A 810 9.52 26.05 30.58
C ASP A 810 9.32 27.26 31.52
N SER A 811 8.62 27.09 32.61
CA SER A 811 8.30 28.16 33.57
C SER A 811 9.52 28.76 34.25
N GLN A 812 10.66 28.05 34.30
CA GLN A 812 11.94 28.55 34.84
C GLN A 812 12.80 29.19 33.76
N HIS A 813 12.69 28.69 32.52
CA HIS A 813 13.41 29.19 31.33
C HIS A 813 12.41 29.63 30.27
N PRO A 814 11.80 30.83 30.39
CA PRO A 814 10.72 31.29 29.51
C PRO A 814 11.18 31.59 28.09
N THR A 815 12.48 31.77 27.86
CA THR A 815 13.03 31.98 26.52
C THR A 815 13.10 30.65 25.79
N SER A 816 12.47 30.57 24.61
CA SER A 816 12.51 29.38 23.77
C SER A 816 13.95 28.99 23.40
N GLN A 817 14.37 27.83 23.81
CA GLN A 817 15.65 27.25 23.49
C GLN A 817 15.54 26.18 22.39
N ARG A 818 16.55 26.11 21.57
CA ARG A 818 16.62 25.09 20.55
C ARG A 818 17.02 23.75 21.19
N SER A 819 16.14 22.77 21.09
CA SER A 819 16.38 21.39 21.53
C SER A 819 16.59 20.50 20.30
N SER A 820 17.60 19.63 20.35
CA SER A 820 17.81 18.66 19.28
C SER A 820 18.12 17.27 19.81
N VAL A 821 17.61 16.25 19.15
CA VAL A 821 17.90 14.84 19.45
C VAL A 821 18.35 14.15 18.16
N SER A 822 19.45 13.44 18.26
CA SER A 822 19.98 12.57 17.22
C SER A 822 19.71 11.12 17.60
N SER A 823 19.06 10.36 16.70
CA SER A 823 18.74 8.95 16.92
C SER A 823 19.31 8.09 15.80
N LEU A 824 20.07 7.10 16.16
CA LEU A 824 20.57 6.05 15.29
C LEU A 824 19.75 4.78 15.53
N TYR A 825 19.13 4.26 14.48
CA TYR A 825 18.41 2.99 14.47
C TYR A 825 19.21 2.00 13.64
N PHE A 826 19.39 0.82 14.18
CA PHE A 826 19.93 -0.32 13.45
C PHE A 826 18.93 -1.46 13.50
N GLU A 827 18.61 -2.02 12.33
CA GLU A 827 17.72 -3.15 12.15
C GLU A 827 18.44 -4.24 11.38
N GLU A 828 18.38 -5.46 11.86
CA GLU A 828 18.97 -6.62 11.23
C GLU A 828 18.00 -7.79 11.27
N THR A 829 17.91 -8.54 10.18
CA THR A 829 17.18 -9.80 10.11
C THR A 829 18.00 -10.83 9.36
N LEU A 830 18.29 -11.94 10.01
CA LEU A 830 18.99 -13.08 9.46
C LEU A 830 18.05 -14.29 9.44
N LYS A 831 17.93 -14.94 8.27
CA LYS A 831 17.13 -16.17 8.09
C LYS A 831 17.95 -17.22 7.37
N LEU A 832 17.98 -18.42 7.94
CA LEU A 832 18.55 -19.59 7.34
C LEU A 832 17.46 -20.65 7.17
N SER A 833 17.18 -21.05 5.94
CA SER A 833 16.15 -22.04 5.64
C SER A 833 16.79 -23.28 5.04
N TYR A 834 16.58 -24.44 5.64
CA TYR A 834 17.01 -25.74 5.13
C TYR A 834 15.80 -26.59 4.75
N ARG A 835 15.72 -26.97 3.48
CA ARG A 835 14.62 -27.77 2.89
C ARG A 835 15.18 -28.88 2.02
N PRO A 836 15.62 -30.00 2.61
CA PRO A 836 16.18 -31.12 1.87
C PRO A 836 15.14 -31.82 1.01
N THR A 837 13.89 -31.80 1.44
CA THR A 837 12.76 -32.41 0.71
C THR A 837 11.57 -31.45 0.72
N SER A 838 10.58 -31.73 -0.11
CA SER A 838 9.29 -31.03 -0.07
C SER A 838 8.44 -31.33 1.18
N LYS A 839 8.79 -32.42 1.92
CA LYS A 839 8.06 -32.85 3.11
C LYS A 839 8.62 -32.35 4.42
N PHE A 840 9.85 -31.86 4.40
CA PHE A 840 10.57 -31.43 5.60
C PHE A 840 11.28 -30.11 5.36
N GLY A 841 11.11 -29.17 6.25
CA GLY A 841 11.78 -27.89 6.26
C GLY A 841 12.03 -27.38 7.67
N ILE A 842 13.21 -26.87 7.90
CA ILE A 842 13.62 -26.18 9.13
C ILE A 842 14.07 -24.79 8.77
N GLY A 843 13.70 -23.81 9.58
CA GLY A 843 14.17 -22.45 9.47
C GLY A 843 14.75 -21.96 10.80
N LEU A 844 15.86 -21.24 10.74
CA LEU A 844 16.38 -20.47 11.85
C LEU A 844 16.24 -19.00 11.51
N LYS A 845 15.85 -18.18 12.49
CA LYS A 845 15.76 -16.73 12.35
C LYS A 845 16.43 -16.04 13.52
N SER A 846 16.97 -14.86 13.26
CA SER A 846 17.41 -13.91 14.26
C SER A 846 17.11 -12.51 13.77
N GLY A 847 16.72 -11.62 14.67
CA GLY A 847 16.47 -10.22 14.42
C GLY A 847 17.02 -9.35 15.54
N ALA A 848 17.43 -8.13 15.19
CA ALA A 848 17.83 -7.12 16.15
C ALA A 848 17.32 -5.75 15.71
N HIS A 849 16.72 -5.00 16.64
CA HIS A 849 16.23 -3.64 16.44
C HIS A 849 16.79 -2.77 17.56
N THR A 850 17.82 -2.00 17.26
CA THR A 850 18.44 -1.14 18.26
C THR A 850 18.13 0.33 17.97
N GLN A 851 18.05 1.12 19.01
CA GLN A 851 17.94 2.57 18.93
C GLN A 851 18.90 3.20 19.94
N HIS A 852 19.76 4.07 19.46
CA HIS A 852 20.62 4.90 20.29
C HIS A 852 20.29 6.37 20.03
N SER A 853 19.89 7.09 21.10
CA SER A 853 19.49 8.50 21.01
C SER A 853 20.34 9.36 21.92
N THR A 854 20.87 10.46 21.38
CA THR A 854 21.75 11.42 22.06
C THR A 854 21.24 12.84 21.88
N SER A 855 21.54 13.70 22.85
CA SER A 855 21.28 15.14 22.77
C SER A 855 22.41 15.91 23.45
N ARG A 856 22.66 17.14 23.00
CA ARG A 856 23.61 18.06 23.64
C ARG A 856 23.00 18.84 24.79
N ARG A 857 21.71 18.61 25.05
CA ARG A 857 21.00 19.30 26.11
C ARG A 857 21.52 18.87 27.48
N GLU A 858 21.68 19.84 28.39
CA GLU A 858 22.03 19.57 29.78
C GLU A 858 20.97 18.66 30.42
N GLY A 859 21.42 17.68 31.20
CA GLY A 859 20.56 16.70 31.85
C GLY A 859 19.95 15.62 30.95
N PHE A 860 20.30 15.58 29.64
CA PHE A 860 19.84 14.49 28.77
C PHE A 860 20.73 13.26 28.93
N GLU A 861 20.15 12.16 29.38
CA GLU A 861 20.82 10.88 29.42
C GLU A 861 20.70 10.16 28.07
N ASN A 862 21.82 9.58 27.60
CA ASN A 862 21.80 8.81 26.36
C ASN A 862 20.89 7.59 26.50
N ILE A 863 19.99 7.42 25.55
CA ILE A 863 19.00 6.34 25.55
C ILE A 863 19.49 5.25 24.60
N SER A 864 19.63 4.03 25.12
CA SER A 864 19.98 2.86 24.31
C SER A 864 18.95 1.77 24.56
N ILE A 865 18.20 1.39 23.50
CA ILE A 865 17.19 0.35 23.54
C ILE A 865 17.57 -0.71 22.53
N CYS A 866 17.43 -1.97 22.90
CA CYS A 866 17.69 -3.12 22.06
C CYS A 866 16.56 -4.14 22.20
N ASP A 867 15.84 -4.39 21.12
CA ASP A 867 14.94 -5.53 20.98
C ASP A 867 15.62 -6.54 20.07
N PHE A 868 15.71 -7.80 20.48
CA PHE A 868 16.25 -8.86 19.65
C PHE A 868 15.44 -10.13 19.77
N ASP A 869 15.40 -10.88 18.70
CA ASP A 869 14.72 -12.16 18.66
C ASP A 869 15.56 -13.23 17.97
N TYR A 870 15.39 -14.46 18.41
CA TYR A 870 15.93 -15.63 17.73
C TYR A 870 14.99 -16.82 17.88
N GLY A 871 14.91 -17.64 16.87
CA GLY A 871 13.97 -18.75 16.90
C GLY A 871 14.15 -19.77 15.80
N ALA A 872 13.38 -20.83 15.92
CA ALA A 872 13.34 -21.92 14.97
C ALA A 872 11.91 -22.20 14.49
N THR A 873 11.80 -22.60 13.23
CA THR A 873 10.54 -23.02 12.63
C THR A 873 10.70 -24.42 12.06
N LEU A 874 9.67 -25.25 12.17
CA LEU A 874 9.64 -26.60 11.64
C LEU A 874 8.35 -26.81 10.84
N GLN A 875 8.47 -27.36 9.65
CA GLN A 875 7.37 -27.88 8.85
C GLN A 875 7.68 -29.33 8.48
N TRP A 876 6.79 -30.23 8.85
CA TRP A 876 6.98 -31.63 8.60
C TRP A 876 5.70 -32.34 8.16
N GLN A 877 5.73 -32.94 6.97
CA GLN A 877 4.68 -33.84 6.49
C GLN A 877 4.96 -35.26 6.93
N LEU A 878 4.18 -35.71 7.85
CA LEU A 878 4.23 -37.07 8.42
C LEU A 878 3.47 -38.08 7.54
N PRO A 879 3.68 -39.39 7.74
CA PRO A 879 2.84 -40.45 7.14
C PRO A 879 1.35 -40.22 7.42
N PHE A 880 0.50 -40.90 6.64
CA PHE A 880 -0.96 -40.83 6.79
C PHE A 880 -1.59 -39.45 6.63
N LYS A 881 -0.95 -38.52 5.89
CA LYS A 881 -1.44 -37.17 5.60
C LYS A 881 -1.55 -36.25 6.82
N TRP A 882 -0.72 -36.49 7.83
CA TRP A 882 -0.52 -35.54 8.91
C TRP A 882 0.50 -34.46 8.52
N GLN A 883 0.30 -33.25 9.00
CA GLN A 883 1.27 -32.19 8.88
C GLN A 883 1.42 -31.46 10.21
N VAL A 884 2.65 -31.26 10.63
CA VAL A 884 3.02 -30.45 11.79
C VAL A 884 3.69 -29.17 11.29
N SER A 885 3.25 -28.04 11.79
CA SER A 885 3.92 -26.75 11.62
C SER A 885 4.07 -26.13 12.99
N THR A 886 5.28 -25.72 13.35
CA THR A 886 5.53 -25.08 14.65
C THR A 886 6.62 -24.03 14.54
N ASP A 887 6.52 -23.00 15.38
CA ASP A 887 7.56 -21.98 15.58
C ASP A 887 7.77 -21.74 17.08
N LEU A 888 9.03 -21.64 17.44
CA LEU A 888 9.49 -21.29 18.76
C LEU A 888 10.45 -20.12 18.66
N THR A 889 10.12 -19.03 19.33
CA THR A 889 10.90 -17.78 19.22
C THR A 889 11.04 -17.13 20.59
N MET A 890 12.28 -16.81 20.95
CA MET A 890 12.60 -15.95 22.07
C MET A 890 12.59 -14.49 21.61
N TYR A 891 11.84 -13.65 22.29
CA TYR A 891 11.84 -12.19 22.13
C TYR A 891 12.41 -11.55 23.39
N SER A 892 13.40 -10.73 23.24
CA SER A 892 14.07 -10.06 24.36
C SER A 892 14.08 -8.56 24.16
N ARG A 893 13.80 -7.81 25.23
CA ARG A 893 13.77 -6.35 25.24
C ARG A 893 14.69 -5.83 26.33
N ARG A 894 15.48 -4.80 26.02
CA ARG A 894 16.43 -4.16 26.94
C ARG A 894 16.45 -2.66 26.77
N GLY A 895 16.72 -1.93 27.84
CA GLY A 895 16.89 -0.48 27.82
C GLY A 895 15.58 0.32 27.91
N TYR A 896 14.46 -0.34 28.22
CA TYR A 896 13.20 0.34 28.52
C TYR A 896 13.24 0.97 29.91
N ASN A 897 12.52 2.09 30.04
CA ASN A 897 12.45 2.83 31.30
C ASN A 897 11.72 2.07 32.39
N ASP A 898 10.69 1.32 31.97
CA ASP A 898 10.00 0.39 32.84
C ASP A 898 10.72 -0.96 32.89
N ARG A 899 10.93 -1.45 34.08
CA ARG A 899 11.54 -2.76 34.31
C ARG A 899 10.67 -3.91 33.78
N GLU A 900 9.35 -3.79 33.89
CA GLU A 900 8.40 -4.80 33.38
C GLU A 900 8.40 -4.90 31.84
N MET A 901 8.85 -3.85 31.16
CA MET A 901 9.00 -3.87 29.69
C MET A 901 10.32 -4.47 29.22
N ASN A 902 11.28 -4.69 30.12
CA ASN A 902 12.56 -5.38 29.84
C ASN A 902 12.37 -6.89 30.05
N THR A 903 11.83 -7.57 29.04
CA THR A 903 11.35 -8.96 29.14
C THR A 903 12.15 -9.93 28.28
N ASP A 904 12.06 -11.20 28.64
CA ASP A 904 12.42 -12.36 27.83
C ASP A 904 11.18 -13.23 27.65
N GLU A 905 10.67 -13.27 26.43
CA GLU A 905 9.39 -13.90 26.10
C GLU A 905 9.61 -15.06 25.12
N LEU A 906 9.57 -16.29 25.64
CA LEU A 906 9.58 -17.47 24.81
C LEU A 906 8.15 -17.73 24.32
N VAL A 907 7.91 -17.57 23.03
CA VAL A 907 6.61 -17.78 22.39
C VAL A 907 6.65 -19.04 21.55
N TRP A 908 5.71 -19.93 21.77
CA TRP A 908 5.58 -21.21 21.07
C TRP A 908 4.21 -21.33 20.44
N ASN A 909 4.18 -21.50 19.12
CA ASN A 909 2.96 -21.76 18.34
C ASN A 909 3.07 -23.10 17.63
N ALA A 910 1.96 -23.82 17.51
CA ALA A 910 1.91 -25.10 16.82
C ALA A 910 0.58 -25.31 16.09
N ARG A 911 0.63 -26.00 14.97
CA ARG A 911 -0.52 -26.48 14.20
C ARG A 911 -0.33 -27.94 13.83
N LEU A 912 -1.35 -28.75 14.08
CA LEU A 912 -1.47 -30.10 13.59
C LEU A 912 -2.62 -30.17 12.59
N THR A 913 -2.34 -30.58 11.36
CA THR A 913 -3.35 -30.69 10.30
C THR A 913 -3.48 -32.15 9.85
N LYS A 914 -4.72 -32.62 9.67
CA LYS A 914 -5.05 -33.88 9.06
C LYS A 914 -6.00 -33.68 7.89
N THR A 915 -5.66 -34.23 6.72
CA THR A 915 -6.53 -34.12 5.54
C THR A 915 -7.19 -35.43 5.20
N PHE A 916 -8.46 -35.35 4.79
CA PHE A 916 -9.33 -36.46 4.40
C PHE A 916 -9.95 -36.18 3.03
N LEU A 917 -10.64 -37.15 2.46
CA LEU A 917 -11.40 -37.05 1.21
C LEU A 917 -10.58 -36.45 0.06
N LYS A 918 -9.35 -36.93 -0.13
CA LYS A 918 -8.41 -36.36 -1.13
C LYS A 918 -8.19 -34.86 -0.99
N GLY A 919 -8.00 -34.36 0.25
CA GLY A 919 -7.77 -32.98 0.57
C GLY A 919 -9.01 -32.06 0.59
N ARG A 920 -10.21 -32.64 0.42
CA ARG A 920 -11.46 -31.81 0.50
C ARG A 920 -11.85 -31.47 1.92
N LEU A 921 -11.54 -32.33 2.89
CA LEU A 921 -11.79 -32.08 4.30
C LEU A 921 -10.46 -31.97 5.02
N ALA A 922 -10.26 -30.88 5.75
CA ALA A 922 -9.10 -30.66 6.61
C ALA A 922 -9.57 -30.40 8.04
N CYS A 923 -9.02 -31.18 8.99
CA CYS A 923 -9.17 -30.91 10.42
C CYS A 923 -7.85 -30.34 10.92
N MET A 924 -7.92 -29.23 11.64
CA MET A 924 -6.75 -28.47 12.12
C MET A 924 -6.89 -28.22 13.61
N LEU A 925 -5.85 -28.53 14.36
CA LEU A 925 -5.71 -28.18 15.77
C LEU A 925 -4.61 -27.11 15.86
N ASP A 926 -4.99 -25.91 16.25
CA ASP A 926 -4.10 -24.78 16.45
C ASP A 926 -3.86 -24.57 17.95
N ALA A 927 -2.64 -24.28 18.30
CA ALA A 927 -2.26 -23.80 19.63
C ALA A 927 -1.40 -22.53 19.45
N PHE A 928 -1.90 -21.43 19.96
CA PHE A 928 -1.29 -20.12 19.85
C PHE A 928 -0.77 -19.68 21.22
N ASP A 929 0.50 -19.21 21.25
CA ASP A 929 1.19 -18.77 22.45
C ASP A 929 1.04 -19.75 23.61
N ILE A 930 1.44 -21.01 23.38
CA ILE A 930 1.25 -22.15 24.30
C ILE A 930 1.77 -21.81 25.70
N LEU A 931 2.85 -21.04 25.78
CA LEU A 931 3.49 -20.67 27.04
C LEU A 931 2.86 -19.44 27.71
N GLY A 932 2.03 -18.68 26.98
CA GLY A 932 1.33 -17.50 27.52
C GLY A 932 2.22 -16.28 27.79
N ASN A 933 3.32 -16.13 27.02
CA ASN A 933 4.33 -15.12 27.30
C ASN A 933 4.26 -13.91 26.34
N LEU A 934 3.31 -13.90 25.40
CA LEU A 934 3.25 -12.86 24.40
C LEU A 934 2.86 -11.50 24.96
N SER A 935 3.63 -10.46 24.68
CA SER A 935 3.28 -9.07 24.92
C SER A 935 3.55 -8.16 23.70
N ASN A 936 3.04 -6.92 23.71
CA ASN A 936 3.31 -5.93 22.68
C ASN A 936 3.70 -4.60 23.31
N VAL A 937 4.90 -4.13 23.05
CA VAL A 937 5.40 -2.83 23.51
C VAL A 937 5.82 -2.01 22.29
N ARG A 938 5.36 -0.76 22.24
CA ARG A 938 5.74 0.22 21.21
C ARG A 938 6.45 1.40 21.85
N ARG A 939 7.39 2.01 21.12
CA ARG A 939 8.17 3.15 21.61
C ARG A 939 8.28 4.26 20.59
N SER A 940 8.47 5.48 21.05
CA SER A 940 8.84 6.64 20.26
C SER A 940 9.74 7.58 21.07
N ILE A 941 10.74 8.18 20.42
CA ILE A 941 11.65 9.16 21.00
C ILE A 941 11.75 10.34 20.03
N ASP A 942 11.57 11.54 20.55
CA ASP A 942 11.70 12.80 19.78
C ASP A 942 12.42 13.88 20.63
N ALA A 943 12.44 15.12 20.16
CA ALA A 943 13.09 16.23 20.87
C ALA A 943 12.39 16.60 22.19
N PHE A 944 11.15 16.20 22.37
CA PHE A 944 10.34 16.55 23.55
C PHE A 944 10.26 15.45 24.59
N GLY A 945 10.51 14.19 24.21
CA GLY A 945 10.40 13.12 25.15
C GLY A 945 10.56 11.72 24.58
N ARG A 946 10.45 10.77 25.49
CA ARG A 946 10.41 9.34 25.25
C ARG A 946 9.04 8.83 25.68
N THR A 947 8.39 8.03 24.84
CA THR A 947 7.11 7.39 25.16
C THR A 947 7.20 5.90 24.89
N GLU A 948 6.79 5.09 25.86
CA GLU A 948 6.71 3.64 25.79
C GLU A 948 5.26 3.23 26.09
N VAL A 949 4.69 2.36 25.27
CA VAL A 949 3.30 1.92 25.39
C VAL A 949 3.22 0.41 25.34
N TRP A 950 2.77 -0.18 26.42
CA TRP A 950 2.37 -1.58 26.45
C TRP A 950 0.91 -1.69 26.01
N HIS A 951 0.62 -2.69 25.18
CA HIS A 951 -0.72 -2.98 24.69
C HIS A 951 -1.15 -4.39 25.06
N HIS A 952 -2.39 -4.53 25.46
CA HIS A 952 -3.01 -5.85 25.58
C HIS A 952 -3.05 -6.54 24.22
N VAL A 953 -2.77 -7.85 24.20
CA VAL A 953 -2.80 -8.69 22.99
C VAL A 953 -3.78 -9.83 23.18
N THR A 954 -4.16 -10.50 22.11
CA THR A 954 -4.99 -11.71 22.20
C THR A 954 -4.29 -12.75 23.07
N PRO A 955 -4.91 -13.24 24.14
CA PRO A 955 -4.32 -14.25 25.01
C PRO A 955 -4.13 -15.58 24.28
N ARG A 956 -3.36 -16.47 24.91
CA ARG A 956 -3.15 -17.85 24.43
C ARG A 956 -4.47 -18.58 24.21
N TYR A 957 -4.55 -19.41 23.18
CA TYR A 957 -5.71 -20.26 22.92
C TYR A 957 -5.33 -21.55 22.20
N ALA A 958 -6.17 -22.57 22.36
CA ALA A 958 -6.19 -23.74 21.50
C ALA A 958 -7.52 -23.78 20.74
N MET A 959 -7.50 -24.19 19.47
CA MET A 959 -8.68 -24.19 18.62
C MET A 959 -8.70 -25.44 17.71
N LEU A 960 -9.83 -26.12 17.66
CA LEU A 960 -10.12 -27.11 16.65
C LEU A 960 -10.99 -26.51 15.57
N HIS A 961 -10.54 -26.57 14.30
CA HIS A 961 -11.35 -26.13 13.19
C HIS A 961 -11.34 -27.10 12.01
N ILE A 962 -12.42 -27.10 11.27
CA ILE A 962 -12.70 -28.01 10.17
C ILE A 962 -12.99 -27.16 8.93
N ALA A 963 -12.26 -27.44 7.86
CA ALA A 963 -12.48 -26.81 6.56
C ALA A 963 -12.95 -27.85 5.53
N TYR A 964 -14.07 -27.57 4.90
CA TYR A 964 -14.59 -28.37 3.78
C TYR A 964 -14.48 -27.58 2.47
N ARG A 965 -13.89 -28.20 1.47
CA ARG A 965 -13.58 -27.61 0.17
C ARG A 965 -14.35 -28.28 -0.94
N PHE A 966 -15.19 -27.54 -1.60
CA PHE A 966 -15.97 -27.96 -2.76
C PHE A 966 -15.31 -27.46 -4.04
N ASN A 967 -15.14 -28.36 -5.00
CA ASN A 967 -14.62 -28.03 -6.33
C ASN A 967 -15.44 -28.77 -7.40
N LYS A 968 -16.15 -28.05 -8.24
CA LYS A 968 -16.92 -28.60 -9.36
C LYS A 968 -16.31 -28.11 -10.67
N GLN A 969 -15.78 -29.04 -11.43
CA GLN A 969 -15.38 -28.79 -12.82
C GLN A 969 -16.62 -28.85 -13.73
N PRO A 970 -16.66 -28.05 -14.82
CA PRO A 970 -17.67 -28.25 -15.83
C PRO A 970 -17.53 -29.68 -16.40
N LYS A 971 -18.65 -30.36 -16.61
CA LYS A 971 -18.63 -31.61 -17.37
C LYS A 971 -18.08 -31.33 -18.77
N LYS A 972 -17.18 -32.16 -19.26
CA LYS A 972 -16.65 -32.09 -20.63
C LYS A 972 -17.81 -32.16 -21.63
#